data_1dec172aad5d26c57be45428f446d89b
#
_entry.id   1dec172aad5d26c57be45428f446d89b
#
_cell.length_a   1.000
_cell.length_b   1.000
_cell.length_c   1.000
_cell.angle_alpha   90.00
_cell.angle_beta   90.00
_cell.angle_gamma   90.00
#
_symmetry.space_group_name_H-M   'P 1'
#
loop_
_entity.id
_entity.type
_entity.pdbx_description
1 polymer ?
#
loop_
_entity_poly.entity_id
_entity_poly.type
_entity_poly.pdbx_seq_one_letter_code
_entity_poly.pdbx_strand_id
1 'polypeptide(L)'
;MTDRLKVTELDFDTIKSNLKNFLKSQNEFTDYDFDGSGLSVLLDILAYNTHYNAYYLNMIANESFLDTALLRNSVVSHAKKFGYVPRSSTASRATINFTVNSLNSNPGTLTLPKGYTFLSNLIDNKVYNFVTLEDTTVTKIGTNFVFSNLDIYEGTLNRYSFTHSESSNPKQIFTIPDENIDTSTLKVTVQQSSSNTNSVVYNLATDVINLTANSNVYFLQEGLNNQYEIYFGNDVIGKKIPDGGIVNVSYLSTNGSVANKANNFVATAPVSSYTNFTLNPVSASAGGSQKESVDQIKFAAPLQFTSQNRAVTKNDYVKLIQQKYPQFEAVNVWGGEENDPPVYGKVFISAKPKLGFEVSDTEKDFFINEVVKPISVLTVTPEFVNVDYNYIKLISTIYYDPTKTDLNLSTLQSKVTNTINLFSTVNLNKFNSIFSSSKLRTDIDNSDVSIVSNELQIFLSKRFRPVLNQSNSYVLDFGVELSRGTTLDNFYSSPTFTVLDENLVKRTCFFEEVPSSFTGVESINVVTPGNNYTSTPTIEIVGDGRGAKASAIIVNGKLNSIKVTNPGVGYTTASIRILGGGGSGATANAVLENRYGKIRIAYFKPDEVTSQSTKVILNYSNNEGVTGVIDYVLGKITINNFAPITVDNDFGELSINVKPKSTVLQSVKNKMLAFDQQDPTSVVVELKTI
;
A
#
# COMPACT_ATOMS: atom_id res chain seq x y z
N MET A 1 -21.84 -7.66 9.56
CA MET A 1 -22.83 -6.87 10.33
C MET A 1 -22.93 -7.55 11.67
N THR A 2 -22.57 -6.89 12.75
CA THR A 2 -22.82 -7.38 14.11
C THR A 2 -24.32 -7.40 14.32
N ASP A 3 -24.85 -8.54 14.77
CA ASP A 3 -26.27 -8.66 15.09
C ASP A 3 -26.64 -7.63 16.18
N ARG A 4 -27.68 -6.86 15.93
CA ARG A 4 -28.19 -5.89 16.91
C ARG A 4 -28.83 -6.63 18.06
N LEU A 5 -28.57 -6.16 19.27
CA LEU A 5 -29.28 -6.67 20.45
C LEU A 5 -30.77 -6.34 20.34
N LYS A 6 -31.61 -7.37 20.42
CA LYS A 6 -33.07 -7.24 20.53
C LYS A 6 -33.46 -7.60 21.95
N VAL A 7 -33.74 -6.63 22.77
CA VAL A 7 -34.06 -6.79 24.20
C VAL A 7 -35.57 -6.92 24.42
N THR A 8 -36.35 -6.25 23.57
CA THR A 8 -37.82 -6.21 23.66
C THR A 8 -38.43 -6.42 22.28
N GLU A 9 -39.70 -6.85 22.26
CA GLU A 9 -40.48 -6.94 21.03
C GLU A 9 -40.72 -5.54 20.45
N LEU A 10 -40.53 -5.37 19.13
CA LEU A 10 -40.64 -4.13 18.39
C LEU A 10 -41.82 -4.13 17.41
N ASP A 11 -42.46 -5.30 17.19
CA ASP A 11 -43.56 -5.37 16.24
C ASP A 11 -44.87 -4.88 16.89
N PHE A 12 -45.47 -3.85 16.28
CA PHE A 12 -46.67 -3.22 16.78
C PHE A 12 -47.86 -4.19 16.84
N ASP A 13 -48.03 -5.01 15.80
CA ASP A 13 -49.14 -5.95 15.70
C ASP A 13 -49.02 -7.08 16.73
N THR A 14 -47.79 -7.52 16.98
CA THR A 14 -47.48 -8.52 18.04
C THR A 14 -47.77 -7.92 19.41
N ILE A 15 -47.40 -6.66 19.69
CA ILE A 15 -47.72 -5.98 20.96
C ILE A 15 -49.22 -5.85 21.14
N LYS A 16 -49.91 -5.38 20.10
CA LYS A 16 -51.40 -5.25 20.11
C LYS A 16 -52.07 -6.64 20.35
N SER A 17 -51.59 -7.66 19.65
CA SER A 17 -52.13 -9.04 19.81
C SER A 17 -51.93 -9.55 21.23
N ASN A 18 -50.74 -9.33 21.83
CA ASN A 18 -50.50 -9.69 23.22
C ASN A 18 -51.40 -8.95 24.21
N LEU A 19 -51.67 -7.68 23.98
CA LEU A 19 -52.61 -6.89 24.78
C LEU A 19 -54.02 -7.43 24.64
N LYS A 20 -54.50 -7.73 23.41
CA LYS A 20 -55.80 -8.41 23.17
C LYS A 20 -55.88 -9.74 23.86
N ASN A 21 -54.85 -10.59 23.78
CA ASN A 21 -54.82 -11.90 24.44
C ASN A 21 -54.86 -11.79 25.97
N PHE A 22 -54.22 -10.75 26.54
CA PHE A 22 -54.33 -10.48 27.97
C PHE A 22 -55.73 -10.11 28.36
N LEU A 23 -56.42 -9.19 27.62
CA LEU A 23 -57.80 -8.80 27.88
C LEU A 23 -58.76 -9.97 27.72
N LYS A 24 -58.50 -10.92 26.79
CA LYS A 24 -59.32 -12.13 26.62
C LYS A 24 -59.32 -13.01 27.87
N SER A 25 -58.29 -12.94 28.70
CA SER A 25 -58.22 -13.68 29.95
C SER A 25 -58.98 -12.97 31.10
N GLN A 26 -59.52 -11.74 30.90
CA GLN A 26 -60.26 -10.98 31.86
C GLN A 26 -61.75 -11.01 31.51
N ASN A 27 -62.60 -11.24 32.48
CA ASN A 27 -64.04 -11.35 32.27
C ASN A 27 -64.78 -10.00 32.23
N GLU A 28 -64.11 -8.90 32.50
CA GLU A 28 -64.69 -7.56 32.67
C GLU A 28 -64.70 -6.76 31.38
N PHE A 29 -63.97 -7.16 30.34
CA PHE A 29 -63.88 -6.45 29.09
C PHE A 29 -64.38 -7.32 27.93
N THR A 30 -65.44 -6.86 27.25
CA THR A 30 -66.09 -7.63 26.16
C THR A 30 -65.98 -6.98 24.79
N ASP A 31 -65.54 -5.72 24.69
CA ASP A 31 -65.58 -4.89 23.48
C ASP A 31 -64.16 -4.65 22.85
N TYR A 32 -63.14 -5.43 23.29
CA TYR A 32 -61.76 -5.22 22.89
C TYR A 32 -61.42 -5.73 21.48
N ASP A 33 -62.26 -6.59 20.89
CA ASP A 33 -61.99 -7.26 19.62
C ASP A 33 -62.65 -6.59 18.41
N PHE A 34 -63.50 -5.59 18.64
CA PHE A 34 -64.15 -4.81 17.61
C PHE A 34 -63.30 -3.59 17.24
N ASP A 35 -62.77 -3.55 15.99
CA ASP A 35 -61.79 -2.55 15.56
C ASP A 35 -62.32 -1.10 15.66
N GLY A 36 -63.61 -0.86 15.62
CA GLY A 36 -64.23 0.46 15.78
C GLY A 36 -64.57 0.84 17.21
N SER A 37 -64.27 -0.04 18.20
CA SER A 37 -64.59 0.24 19.59
C SER A 37 -63.60 1.25 20.21
N GLY A 38 -64.12 2.04 21.18
CA GLY A 38 -63.24 2.95 21.95
C GLY A 38 -62.12 2.22 22.67
N LEU A 39 -62.36 0.98 23.10
CA LEU A 39 -61.35 0.14 23.76
C LEU A 39 -60.26 -0.35 22.78
N SER A 40 -60.63 -0.68 21.55
CA SER A 40 -59.65 -1.00 20.49
C SER A 40 -58.74 0.18 20.17
N VAL A 41 -59.27 1.40 20.10
CA VAL A 41 -58.47 2.62 19.91
C VAL A 41 -57.52 2.86 21.10
N LEU A 42 -57.97 2.61 22.33
CA LEU A 42 -57.11 2.72 23.50
C LEU A 42 -55.99 1.64 23.48
N LEU A 43 -56.28 0.44 23.00
CA LEU A 43 -55.24 -0.62 22.80
C LEU A 43 -54.22 -0.21 21.76
N ASP A 44 -54.65 0.47 20.68
CA ASP A 44 -53.72 1.00 19.68
C ASP A 44 -52.80 2.08 20.27
N ILE A 45 -53.31 2.97 21.09
CA ILE A 45 -52.52 4.00 21.79
C ILE A 45 -51.55 3.36 22.76
N LEU A 46 -51.97 2.33 23.52
CA LEU A 46 -51.10 1.58 24.44
C LEU A 46 -50.02 0.79 23.70
N ALA A 47 -50.39 0.12 22.60
CA ALA A 47 -49.46 -0.60 21.76
C ALA A 47 -48.42 0.36 21.14
N TYR A 48 -48.89 1.53 20.66
CA TYR A 48 -48.01 2.58 20.12
C TYR A 48 -47.04 3.10 21.18
N ASN A 49 -47.51 3.43 22.36
CA ASN A 49 -46.62 3.84 23.47
C ASN A 49 -45.64 2.76 23.88
N THR A 50 -46.09 1.50 23.94
CA THR A 50 -45.21 0.36 24.26
C THR A 50 -44.17 0.13 23.16
N HIS A 51 -44.57 0.27 21.89
CA HIS A 51 -43.61 0.20 20.75
C HIS A 51 -42.51 1.26 20.86
N TYR A 52 -42.87 2.53 21.15
CA TYR A 52 -41.88 3.59 21.35
C TYR A 52 -40.96 3.32 22.54
N ASN A 53 -41.54 2.91 23.67
CA ASN A 53 -40.73 2.56 24.84
C ASN A 53 -39.78 1.38 24.54
N ALA A 54 -40.25 0.34 23.84
CA ALA A 54 -39.46 -0.77 23.40
C ALA A 54 -38.34 -0.34 22.44
N TYR A 55 -38.64 0.58 21.51
CA TYR A 55 -37.66 1.14 20.61
C TYR A 55 -36.52 1.86 21.36
N TYR A 56 -36.88 2.74 22.30
CA TYR A 56 -35.90 3.45 23.11
C TYR A 56 -35.07 2.51 23.99
N LEU A 57 -35.68 1.48 24.58
CA LEU A 57 -34.97 0.47 25.37
C LEU A 57 -33.96 -0.30 24.51
N ASN A 58 -34.36 -0.74 23.32
CA ASN A 58 -33.44 -1.41 22.40
C ASN A 58 -32.33 -0.47 21.93
N MET A 59 -32.63 0.81 21.67
CA MET A 59 -31.63 1.81 21.31
C MET A 59 -30.63 2.01 22.46
N ILE A 60 -31.07 2.22 23.69
CA ILE A 60 -30.22 2.41 24.86
C ILE A 60 -29.34 1.15 25.08
N ALA A 61 -29.95 -0.04 24.96
CA ALA A 61 -29.21 -1.30 25.12
C ALA A 61 -28.08 -1.43 24.07
N ASN A 62 -28.38 -1.09 22.81
CA ASN A 62 -27.36 -1.11 21.75
C ASN A 62 -26.27 -0.06 21.97
N GLU A 63 -26.63 1.15 22.41
CA GLU A 63 -25.66 2.22 22.68
C GLU A 63 -24.78 1.96 23.93
N SER A 64 -25.15 0.98 24.78
CA SER A 64 -24.40 0.64 25.99
C SER A 64 -23.12 -0.16 25.73
N PHE A 65 -22.96 -0.73 24.54
CA PHE A 65 -21.80 -1.55 24.18
C PHE A 65 -21.09 -0.97 22.95
N LEU A 66 -19.75 -1.00 22.96
CA LEU A 66 -18.95 -0.49 21.86
C LEU A 66 -19.30 -1.16 20.51
N ASP A 67 -19.51 -2.48 20.49
CA ASP A 67 -19.75 -3.23 19.28
C ASP A 67 -21.08 -2.90 18.60
N THR A 68 -22.13 -2.66 19.41
CA THR A 68 -23.49 -2.44 18.90
C THR A 68 -23.89 -0.97 18.81
N ALA A 69 -23.16 -0.04 19.47
CA ALA A 69 -23.43 1.39 19.44
C ALA A 69 -23.39 1.95 18.00
N LEU A 70 -24.32 2.82 17.65
CA LEU A 70 -24.45 3.42 16.33
C LEU A 70 -24.10 4.91 16.32
N LEU A 71 -24.37 5.58 17.44
CA LEU A 71 -24.10 7.01 17.58
C LEU A 71 -22.62 7.24 17.85
N ARG A 72 -21.99 8.13 17.06
CA ARG A 72 -20.57 8.47 17.22
C ARG A 72 -20.24 8.90 18.65
N ASN A 73 -21.07 9.71 19.27
CA ASN A 73 -20.89 10.16 20.66
C ASN A 73 -20.78 8.99 21.66
N SER A 74 -21.61 7.97 21.51
CA SER A 74 -21.56 6.75 22.35
C SER A 74 -20.29 5.97 22.10
N VAL A 75 -19.94 5.74 20.82
CA VAL A 75 -18.72 5.01 20.43
C VAL A 75 -17.46 5.73 20.95
N VAL A 76 -17.37 7.05 20.77
CA VAL A 76 -16.26 7.85 21.29
C VAL A 76 -16.19 7.80 22.82
N SER A 77 -17.34 7.85 23.50
CA SER A 77 -17.41 7.72 24.96
C SER A 77 -16.89 6.36 25.46
N HIS A 78 -17.19 5.28 24.73
CA HIS A 78 -16.63 3.97 25.01
C HIS A 78 -15.13 3.89 24.69
N ALA A 79 -14.71 4.44 23.55
CA ALA A 79 -13.31 4.47 23.14
C ALA A 79 -12.40 5.19 24.15
N LYS A 80 -12.90 6.27 24.78
CA LYS A 80 -12.18 6.99 25.87
C LYS A 80 -11.82 6.07 27.05
N LYS A 81 -12.62 5.04 27.36
CA LYS A 81 -12.32 4.08 28.43
C LYS A 81 -11.07 3.24 28.12
N PHE A 82 -10.74 3.09 26.83
CA PHE A 82 -9.52 2.42 26.36
C PHE A 82 -8.34 3.40 26.19
N GLY A 83 -8.51 4.68 26.51
CA GLY A 83 -7.52 5.72 26.28
C GLY A 83 -7.38 6.08 24.78
N TYR A 84 -8.39 5.75 23.95
CA TYR A 84 -8.38 5.99 22.53
C TYR A 84 -8.94 7.38 22.18
N VAL A 85 -8.17 8.15 21.41
CA VAL A 85 -8.62 9.42 20.81
C VAL A 85 -8.81 9.18 19.33
N PRO A 86 -10.04 9.28 18.80
CA PRO A 86 -10.30 9.12 17.39
C PRO A 86 -9.51 10.14 16.56
N ARG A 87 -9.06 9.71 15.38
CA ARG A 87 -8.30 10.57 14.48
C ARG A 87 -9.22 11.60 13.81
N SER A 88 -8.78 12.85 13.82
CA SER A 88 -9.39 13.95 13.08
C SER A 88 -9.19 13.85 11.57
N SER A 89 -9.81 14.72 10.81
CA SER A 89 -9.42 14.95 9.41
C SER A 89 -7.95 15.36 9.35
N THR A 90 -7.25 14.96 8.30
CA THR A 90 -5.85 15.33 8.06
C THR A 90 -5.76 16.09 6.75
N ALA A 91 -5.01 17.17 6.73
CA ALA A 91 -4.82 18.01 5.56
C ALA A 91 -3.98 17.33 4.47
N SER A 92 -4.33 17.57 3.21
CA SER A 92 -3.47 17.22 2.08
C SER A 92 -2.22 18.11 2.09
N ARG A 93 -1.04 17.50 1.91
CA ARG A 93 0.25 18.20 1.85
C ARG A 93 0.82 18.11 0.44
N ALA A 94 1.36 19.20 -0.07
CA ALA A 94 2.17 19.27 -1.28
C ALA A 94 3.52 19.90 -0.98
N THR A 95 4.53 19.55 -1.77
CA THR A 95 5.87 20.16 -1.69
C THR A 95 6.12 20.91 -2.99
N ILE A 96 6.53 22.16 -2.88
CA ILE A 96 6.79 23.07 -4.03
C ILE A 96 8.17 23.71 -3.94
N ASN A 97 8.74 24.05 -5.09
CA ASN A 97 9.82 25.01 -5.19
C ASN A 97 9.22 26.35 -5.57
N PHE A 98 9.31 27.32 -4.65
CA PHE A 98 8.76 28.66 -4.84
C PHE A 98 9.88 29.66 -4.96
N THR A 99 10.02 30.29 -6.13
CA THR A 99 11.05 31.29 -6.43
C THR A 99 10.42 32.67 -6.58
N VAL A 100 10.93 33.63 -5.81
CA VAL A 100 10.55 35.02 -5.89
C VAL A 100 11.65 35.79 -6.64
N ASN A 101 11.32 36.32 -7.80
CA ASN A 101 12.24 37.06 -8.63
C ASN A 101 12.34 38.50 -8.16
N SER A 102 13.56 38.98 -7.86
CA SER A 102 13.81 40.32 -7.37
C SER A 102 14.84 41.02 -8.25
N LEU A 103 14.43 42.11 -8.85
CA LEU A 103 15.32 42.93 -9.67
C LEU A 103 16.29 43.84 -8.84
N ASN A 104 16.01 44.00 -7.53
CA ASN A 104 16.76 44.89 -6.65
C ASN A 104 17.75 44.11 -5.77
N SER A 105 18.88 44.75 -5.41
CA SER A 105 19.96 44.16 -4.61
C SER A 105 19.62 44.01 -3.11
N ASN A 106 18.65 44.73 -2.58
CA ASN A 106 18.18 44.69 -1.19
C ASN A 106 16.71 44.30 -1.12
N PRO A 107 16.24 43.53 -0.10
CA PRO A 107 16.96 43.03 1.07
C PRO A 107 17.78 41.76 0.80
N GLY A 108 18.68 41.40 1.71
CA GLY A 108 19.48 40.17 1.64
C GLY A 108 18.71 38.90 2.02
N THR A 109 17.58 39.06 2.71
CA THR A 109 16.70 37.96 3.14
C THR A 109 15.23 38.25 2.85
N LEU A 110 14.44 37.22 2.61
CA LEU A 110 12.98 37.32 2.44
C LEU A 110 12.32 36.27 3.31
N THR A 111 11.30 36.67 4.07
CA THR A 111 10.48 35.76 4.88
C THR A 111 9.12 35.55 4.23
N LEU A 112 8.77 34.32 3.98
CA LEU A 112 7.41 33.91 3.61
C LEU A 112 6.63 33.67 4.91
N PRO A 113 5.58 34.42 5.18
CA PRO A 113 4.90 34.35 6.47
C PRO A 113 4.05 33.08 6.59
N LYS A 114 3.87 32.62 7.84
CA LYS A 114 2.88 31.61 8.21
C LYS A 114 1.48 32.03 7.75
N GLY A 115 0.75 31.10 7.11
CA GLY A 115 -0.59 31.35 6.58
C GLY A 115 -0.58 31.99 5.18
N TYR A 116 0.57 32.06 4.53
CA TYR A 116 0.60 32.50 3.13
C TYR A 116 -0.12 31.47 2.26
N THR A 117 -1.00 31.92 1.37
CA THR A 117 -1.97 31.08 0.65
C THR A 117 -1.58 30.89 -0.81
N PHE A 118 -1.69 29.66 -1.27
CA PHE A 118 -1.62 29.23 -2.66
C PHE A 118 -2.95 28.64 -3.07
N LEU A 119 -3.36 28.80 -4.33
CA LEU A 119 -4.54 28.16 -4.91
C LEU A 119 -4.11 26.97 -5.73
N SER A 120 -4.83 25.85 -5.59
CA SER A 120 -4.62 24.65 -6.42
C SER A 120 -5.19 24.82 -7.83
N ASN A 121 -4.83 23.91 -8.74
CA ASN A 121 -5.61 23.66 -9.95
C ASN A 121 -7.01 23.15 -9.59
N LEU A 122 -7.91 23.13 -10.58
CA LEU A 122 -9.24 22.56 -10.42
C LEU A 122 -9.15 21.04 -10.14
N ILE A 123 -9.79 20.62 -9.04
CA ILE A 123 -10.00 19.22 -8.68
C ILE A 123 -11.51 19.06 -8.50
N ASP A 124 -12.16 18.18 -9.26
CA ASP A 124 -13.61 17.97 -9.24
C ASP A 124 -14.40 19.30 -9.32
N ASN A 125 -13.98 20.21 -10.21
CA ASN A 125 -14.53 21.55 -10.42
C ASN A 125 -14.42 22.51 -9.21
N LYS A 126 -13.52 22.26 -8.26
CA LYS A 126 -13.24 23.14 -7.11
C LYS A 126 -11.77 23.49 -7.02
N VAL A 127 -11.49 24.65 -6.51
CA VAL A 127 -10.14 25.12 -6.18
C VAL A 127 -9.98 25.08 -4.67
N TYR A 128 -8.83 24.62 -4.20
CA TYR A 128 -8.52 24.48 -2.77
C TYR A 128 -7.40 25.43 -2.38
N ASN A 129 -7.49 25.95 -1.16
CA ASN A 129 -6.45 26.78 -0.56
C ASN A 129 -5.38 25.87 0.04
N PHE A 130 -4.11 26.19 -0.21
CA PHE A 130 -2.96 25.58 0.44
C PHE A 130 -2.19 26.67 1.18
N VAL A 131 -1.81 26.43 2.43
CA VAL A 131 -1.18 27.42 3.28
C VAL A 131 0.14 26.93 3.88
N THR A 132 1.06 27.86 4.17
CA THR A 132 2.26 27.60 4.97
C THR A 132 1.92 27.52 6.45
N LEU A 133 2.51 26.59 7.19
CA LEU A 133 2.27 26.45 8.65
C LEU A 133 3.31 27.19 9.50
N GLU A 134 4.43 27.62 8.91
CA GLU A 134 5.54 28.29 9.60
C GLU A 134 6.10 29.44 8.78
N ASP A 135 6.76 30.39 9.45
CA ASP A 135 7.52 31.43 8.79
C ASP A 135 8.80 30.83 8.22
N THR A 136 9.03 31.00 6.93
CA THR A 136 10.24 30.50 6.25
C THR A 136 11.05 31.65 5.72
N THR A 137 12.29 31.76 6.16
CA THR A 137 13.22 32.83 5.74
C THR A 137 14.34 32.25 4.89
N VAL A 138 14.56 32.84 3.72
CA VAL A 138 15.64 32.44 2.80
C VAL A 138 16.55 33.65 2.48
N THR A 139 17.81 33.36 2.21
CA THR A 139 18.79 34.32 1.74
C THR A 139 18.73 34.44 0.21
N LYS A 140 19.06 35.61 -0.29
CA LYS A 140 19.09 35.89 -1.71
C LYS A 140 20.21 35.11 -2.42
N ILE A 141 19.89 34.48 -3.54
CA ILE A 141 20.85 33.80 -4.42
C ILE A 141 20.77 34.47 -5.80
N GLY A 142 21.81 35.24 -6.16
CA GLY A 142 21.79 36.06 -7.38
C GLY A 142 20.69 37.12 -7.33
N THR A 143 19.72 37.05 -8.24
CA THR A 143 18.54 37.94 -8.29
C THR A 143 17.30 37.36 -7.65
N ASN A 144 17.35 36.13 -7.07
CA ASN A 144 16.18 35.38 -6.66
C ASN A 144 16.23 35.00 -5.20
N PHE A 145 15.05 34.84 -4.59
CA PHE A 145 14.85 34.15 -3.33
C PHE A 145 14.22 32.81 -3.63
N VAL A 146 14.88 31.70 -3.28
CA VAL A 146 14.46 30.35 -3.60
C VAL A 146 14.05 29.63 -2.32
N PHE A 147 12.77 29.34 -2.18
CA PHE A 147 12.21 28.47 -1.17
C PHE A 147 12.15 27.06 -1.75
N SER A 148 13.17 26.26 -1.48
CA SER A 148 13.28 24.89 -1.96
C SER A 148 12.53 23.93 -1.04
N ASN A 149 11.80 22.96 -1.61
CA ASN A 149 11.05 21.93 -0.88
C ASN A 149 10.12 22.52 0.18
N LEU A 150 9.41 23.60 -0.15
CA LEU A 150 8.46 24.23 0.74
C LEU A 150 7.20 23.37 0.85
N ASP A 151 6.86 22.98 2.06
CA ASP A 151 5.63 22.24 2.34
C ASP A 151 4.46 23.21 2.48
N ILE A 152 3.39 22.91 1.76
CA ILE A 152 2.12 23.62 1.82
C ILE A 152 1.00 22.63 2.13
N TYR A 153 0.05 23.07 2.96
CA TYR A 153 -1.02 22.23 3.49
C TYR A 153 -2.38 22.76 3.07
N GLU A 154 -3.26 21.88 2.63
CA GLU A 154 -4.62 22.25 2.26
C GLU A 154 -5.41 22.69 3.48
N GLY A 155 -6.18 23.76 3.32
CA GLY A 155 -7.13 24.24 4.32
C GLY A 155 -6.96 25.73 4.65
N THR A 156 -7.60 26.11 5.76
CA THR A 156 -7.56 27.47 6.28
C THR A 156 -6.96 27.47 7.69
N LEU A 157 -5.97 28.30 7.90
CA LEU A 157 -5.34 28.47 9.20
C LEU A 157 -6.22 29.31 10.11
N ASN A 158 -6.86 28.67 11.10
CA ASN A 158 -7.71 29.29 12.09
C ASN A 158 -7.00 29.54 13.40
N ARG A 159 -7.44 30.60 14.11
CA ARG A 159 -6.97 30.94 15.46
C ARG A 159 -8.19 31.17 16.34
N TYR A 160 -8.14 30.65 17.57
CA TYR A 160 -9.17 30.84 18.56
C TYR A 160 -8.52 31.10 19.93
N SER A 161 -9.17 31.93 20.75
CA SER A 161 -8.66 32.26 22.09
C SER A 161 -9.75 32.05 23.14
N PHE A 162 -9.38 31.36 24.20
CA PHE A 162 -10.25 31.13 25.34
C PHE A 162 -9.68 31.85 26.58
N THR A 163 -10.52 32.52 27.34
CA THR A 163 -10.13 33.04 28.66
C THR A 163 -10.58 32.04 29.73
N HIS A 164 -9.63 31.56 30.52
CA HIS A 164 -9.92 30.65 31.62
C HIS A 164 -10.57 31.40 32.78
N SER A 165 -11.62 30.81 33.34
CA SER A 165 -12.23 31.26 34.59
C SER A 165 -12.45 30.06 35.49
N GLU A 166 -11.80 30.05 36.65
CA GLU A 166 -11.87 28.96 37.63
C GLU A 166 -13.32 28.71 38.11
N SER A 167 -14.12 29.78 38.21
CA SER A 167 -15.51 29.67 38.66
C SER A 167 -16.44 29.04 37.65
N SER A 168 -16.23 29.27 36.34
CA SER A 168 -17.11 28.76 35.27
C SER A 168 -16.58 27.49 34.61
N ASN A 169 -15.29 27.26 34.59
CA ASN A 169 -14.63 26.11 33.99
C ASN A 169 -13.54 25.48 34.88
N PRO A 170 -13.90 24.94 36.05
CA PRO A 170 -12.94 24.38 36.98
C PRO A 170 -12.17 23.15 36.46
N LYS A 171 -12.73 22.46 35.46
CA LYS A 171 -12.08 21.31 34.79
C LYS A 171 -11.13 21.70 33.65
N GLN A 172 -11.05 23.00 33.35
CA GLN A 172 -10.17 23.54 32.27
C GLN A 172 -10.33 22.83 30.92
N ILE A 173 -11.57 22.53 30.52
CA ILE A 173 -11.92 21.91 29.24
C ILE A 173 -12.34 23.00 28.26
N PHE A 174 -11.71 23.07 27.11
CA PHE A 174 -11.98 24.06 26.06
C PHE A 174 -12.32 23.35 24.76
N THR A 175 -13.54 23.53 24.27
CA THR A 175 -14.04 22.93 23.04
C THR A 175 -13.67 23.81 21.86
N ILE A 176 -12.95 23.25 20.88
CA ILE A 176 -12.60 23.93 19.64
C ILE A 176 -13.80 23.90 18.70
N PRO A 177 -14.34 25.04 18.30
CA PRO A 177 -15.61 25.11 17.56
C PRO A 177 -15.43 24.83 16.05
N ASP A 178 -14.77 23.72 15.71
CA ASP A 178 -14.51 23.29 14.33
C ASP A 178 -14.57 21.77 14.23
N GLU A 179 -15.43 21.24 13.37
CA GLU A 179 -15.58 19.79 13.14
C GLU A 179 -14.55 19.25 12.15
N ASN A 180 -13.92 20.13 11.36
CA ASN A 180 -12.99 19.79 10.29
C ASN A 180 -11.53 20.08 10.66
N ILE A 181 -11.26 20.19 11.95
CA ILE A 181 -9.90 20.44 12.46
C ILE A 181 -8.96 19.30 12.09
N ASP A 182 -7.75 19.68 11.69
CA ASP A 182 -6.59 18.78 11.67
C ASP A 182 -5.83 18.91 13.00
N THR A 183 -6.06 17.96 13.90
CA THR A 183 -5.44 17.97 15.24
C THR A 183 -3.93 17.79 15.21
N SER A 184 -3.36 17.28 14.12
CA SER A 184 -1.90 17.15 13.96
C SER A 184 -1.21 18.51 13.80
N THR A 185 -1.94 19.53 13.35
CA THR A 185 -1.44 20.90 13.16
C THR A 185 -1.71 21.82 14.35
N LEU A 186 -2.36 21.28 15.40
CA LEU A 186 -2.80 22.05 16.56
C LEU A 186 -1.59 22.58 17.34
N LYS A 187 -1.50 23.90 17.48
CA LYS A 187 -0.53 24.58 18.34
C LYS A 187 -1.26 25.31 19.44
N VAL A 188 -0.89 25.03 20.68
CA VAL A 188 -1.49 25.62 21.90
C VAL A 188 -0.46 26.45 22.62
N THR A 189 -0.82 27.70 22.87
CA THR A 189 -0.02 28.62 23.70
C THR A 189 -0.86 29.24 24.79
N VAL A 190 -0.25 29.46 25.94
CA VAL A 190 -0.94 30.00 27.11
C VAL A 190 -0.25 31.28 27.58
N GLN A 191 -1.03 32.34 27.78
CA GLN A 191 -0.63 33.57 28.43
C GLN A 191 -1.16 33.59 29.84
N GLN A 192 -0.39 34.15 30.80
CA GLN A 192 -0.81 34.19 32.21
C GLN A 192 -2.01 35.12 32.49
N SER A 193 -2.13 36.19 31.70
CA SER A 193 -3.26 37.14 31.81
C SER A 193 -3.34 38.00 30.55
N SER A 194 -4.39 38.81 30.43
CA SER A 194 -4.53 39.80 29.35
C SER A 194 -3.47 40.91 29.38
N SER A 195 -2.89 41.21 30.56
CA SER A 195 -1.82 42.21 30.71
C SER A 195 -0.42 41.64 30.45
N ASN A 196 -0.23 40.33 30.55
CA ASN A 196 1.04 39.67 30.26
C ASN A 196 0.97 38.91 28.94
N THR A 197 1.51 39.52 27.88
CA THR A 197 1.47 38.97 26.52
C THR A 197 2.52 37.88 26.26
N ASN A 198 3.37 37.59 27.25
CA ASN A 198 4.31 36.46 27.11
C ASN A 198 3.54 35.14 27.07
N SER A 199 3.66 34.43 25.96
CA SER A 199 3.00 33.16 25.74
C SER A 199 3.98 31.99 25.90
N VAL A 200 3.54 30.93 26.56
CA VAL A 200 4.28 29.69 26.73
C VAL A 200 3.63 28.62 25.84
N VAL A 201 4.45 27.86 25.10
CA VAL A 201 3.97 26.75 24.28
C VAL A 201 3.65 25.57 25.19
N TYR A 202 2.49 24.95 24.97
CA TYR A 202 2.07 23.71 25.59
C TYR A 202 2.06 22.61 24.52
N ASN A 203 2.62 21.45 24.87
CA ASN A 203 2.72 20.32 23.97
C ASN A 203 1.64 19.28 24.27
N LEU A 204 1.23 18.49 23.27
CA LEU A 204 0.31 17.38 23.47
C LEU A 204 0.97 16.32 24.39
N ALA A 205 0.28 15.94 25.44
CA ALA A 205 0.71 14.87 26.32
C ALA A 205 0.51 13.51 25.63
N THR A 206 1.60 12.85 25.26
CA THR A 206 1.59 11.51 24.66
C THR A 206 1.84 10.41 25.68
N ASP A 207 2.45 10.74 26.83
CA ASP A 207 2.77 9.83 27.93
C ASP A 207 2.53 10.57 29.26
N VAL A 208 1.90 9.86 30.19
CA VAL A 208 1.57 10.41 31.53
C VAL A 208 2.67 10.12 32.55
N ILE A 209 3.52 9.12 32.30
CA ILE A 209 4.48 8.60 33.31
C ILE A 209 5.55 9.63 33.64
N ASN A 210 5.98 10.44 32.69
CA ASN A 210 7.06 11.41 32.87
C ASN A 210 6.58 12.85 33.13
N LEU A 211 5.26 13.06 33.31
CA LEU A 211 4.71 14.37 33.56
C LEU A 211 4.86 14.78 35.03
N THR A 212 5.26 16.02 35.25
CA THR A 212 5.35 16.67 36.53
C THR A 212 4.34 17.81 36.67
N ALA A 213 4.15 18.34 37.85
CA ALA A 213 3.31 19.51 38.11
C ALA A 213 3.67 20.74 37.24
N ASN A 214 4.94 20.86 36.85
CA ASN A 214 5.44 22.00 36.04
C ASN A 214 5.45 21.73 34.50
N SER A 215 5.02 20.57 34.06
CA SER A 215 5.03 20.22 32.62
C SER A 215 3.99 21.02 31.87
N ASN A 216 4.42 21.80 30.87
CA ASN A 216 3.54 22.60 30.00
C ASN A 216 2.95 21.68 28.95
N VAL A 217 1.86 20.98 29.30
CA VAL A 217 1.19 20.01 28.42
C VAL A 217 -0.31 20.24 28.41
N TYR A 218 -0.93 19.87 27.29
CA TYR A 218 -2.36 19.74 27.17
C TYR A 218 -2.73 18.32 26.76
N PHE A 219 -3.94 17.92 27.06
CA PHE A 219 -4.54 16.66 26.67
C PHE A 219 -5.61 16.93 25.62
N LEU A 220 -5.81 15.98 24.71
CA LEU A 220 -6.76 16.07 23.62
C LEU A 220 -7.78 14.94 23.74
N GLN A 221 -9.04 15.25 23.51
CA GLN A 221 -10.11 14.26 23.38
C GLN A 221 -11.15 14.74 22.37
N GLU A 222 -11.91 13.81 21.79
CA GLU A 222 -13.13 14.16 21.02
C GLU A 222 -14.29 14.37 22.00
N GLY A 223 -14.94 15.53 21.93
CA GLY A 223 -16.09 15.89 22.74
C GLY A 223 -17.41 15.54 22.06
N LEU A 224 -18.46 16.27 22.41
CA LEU A 224 -19.76 16.17 21.76
C LEU A 224 -19.75 16.85 20.37
N ASN A 225 -20.70 16.49 19.52
CA ASN A 225 -20.90 17.11 18.21
C ASN A 225 -19.68 17.05 17.27
N ASN A 226 -18.89 15.98 17.36
CA ASN A 226 -17.68 15.76 16.54
C ASN A 226 -16.58 16.84 16.70
N GLN A 227 -16.63 17.64 17.76
CA GLN A 227 -15.65 18.69 18.08
C GLN A 227 -14.57 18.14 19.00
N TYR A 228 -13.35 18.66 18.86
CA TYR A 228 -12.26 18.30 19.75
C TYR A 228 -12.18 19.25 20.92
N GLU A 229 -11.81 18.68 22.07
CA GLU A 229 -11.64 19.38 23.32
C GLU A 229 -10.20 19.25 23.77
N ILE A 230 -9.62 20.36 24.23
CA ILE A 230 -8.35 20.38 24.93
C ILE A 230 -8.59 20.62 26.41
N TYR A 231 -7.81 19.95 27.25
CA TYR A 231 -7.84 20.19 28.70
C TYR A 231 -6.41 20.15 29.26
N PHE A 232 -6.25 20.72 30.45
CA PHE A 232 -4.94 20.96 31.02
C PHE A 232 -4.73 20.19 32.31
N GLY A 233 -3.51 20.25 32.85
CA GLY A 233 -3.13 19.61 34.09
C GLY A 233 -3.79 20.22 35.33
N ASN A 234 -3.53 19.61 36.46
CA ASN A 234 -4.06 19.98 37.76
C ASN A 234 -2.97 20.29 38.81
N ASP A 235 -1.76 20.68 38.36
CA ASP A 235 -0.58 20.88 39.18
C ASP A 235 -0.08 19.60 39.89
N VAL A 236 -0.60 18.43 39.49
CA VAL A 236 -0.04 17.12 39.89
C VAL A 236 0.49 16.43 38.62
N ILE A 237 -0.35 16.34 37.59
CA ILE A 237 -0.02 15.83 36.25
C ILE A 237 -0.23 16.97 35.27
N GLY A 238 0.85 17.66 34.91
CA GLY A 238 0.80 18.83 34.03
C GLY A 238 0.39 20.11 34.77
N LYS A 239 0.82 21.23 34.26
CA LYS A 239 0.59 22.56 34.81
C LYS A 239 -0.84 23.04 34.60
N LYS A 240 -1.45 23.57 35.65
CA LYS A 240 -2.78 24.21 35.63
C LYS A 240 -2.73 25.59 34.97
N ILE A 241 -3.79 25.98 34.29
CA ILE A 241 -3.94 27.33 33.73
C ILE A 241 -4.38 28.27 34.90
N PRO A 242 -3.72 29.41 35.07
CA PRO A 242 -4.13 30.38 36.10
C PRO A 242 -5.49 31.00 35.76
N ASP A 243 -6.21 31.45 36.78
CA ASP A 243 -7.44 32.20 36.61
C ASP A 243 -7.20 33.50 35.82
N GLY A 244 -8.04 33.80 34.82
CA GLY A 244 -7.80 34.90 33.87
C GLY A 244 -6.74 34.60 32.81
N GLY A 245 -6.15 33.41 32.77
CA GLY A 245 -5.21 32.97 31.76
C GLY A 245 -5.89 32.85 30.37
N ILE A 246 -5.13 33.15 29.32
CA ILE A 246 -5.62 33.11 27.94
C ILE A 246 -4.97 31.92 27.22
N VAL A 247 -5.79 31.02 26.74
CA VAL A 247 -5.40 29.86 25.93
C VAL A 247 -5.62 30.20 24.46
N ASN A 248 -4.53 30.34 23.71
CA ASN A 248 -4.58 30.57 22.28
C ASN A 248 -4.32 29.27 21.54
N VAL A 249 -5.23 28.89 20.65
CA VAL A 249 -5.13 27.74 19.78
C VAL A 249 -5.00 28.18 18.32
N SER A 250 -4.09 27.59 17.59
CA SER A 250 -4.02 27.74 16.14
C SER A 250 -3.99 26.37 15.49
N TYR A 251 -4.80 26.18 14.47
CA TYR A 251 -5.01 24.91 13.80
C TYR A 251 -5.44 25.09 12.37
N LEU A 252 -5.34 24.04 11.58
CA LEU A 252 -5.80 24.00 10.20
C LEU A 252 -7.20 23.37 10.14
N SER A 253 -8.13 24.05 9.49
CA SER A 253 -9.43 23.50 9.10
C SER A 253 -9.31 22.97 7.67
N THR A 254 -9.56 21.69 7.45
CA THR A 254 -9.26 20.97 6.20
C THR A 254 -10.46 20.28 5.60
N ASN A 255 -10.47 20.12 4.28
CA ASN A 255 -11.44 19.28 3.56
C ASN A 255 -11.00 17.80 3.49
N GLY A 256 -9.86 17.45 4.10
CA GLY A 256 -9.37 16.09 4.16
C GLY A 256 -8.86 15.56 2.81
N SER A 257 -9.32 14.38 2.41
CA SER A 257 -8.83 13.70 1.21
C SER A 257 -9.25 14.32 -0.12
N VAL A 258 -10.20 15.24 -0.13
CA VAL A 258 -10.80 15.78 -1.37
C VAL A 258 -9.78 16.60 -2.18
N ALA A 259 -8.85 17.27 -1.50
CA ALA A 259 -7.80 18.06 -2.13
C ALA A 259 -6.53 17.27 -2.50
N ASN A 260 -6.52 15.95 -2.33
CA ASN A 260 -5.44 15.11 -2.83
C ASN A 260 -5.37 15.20 -4.36
N LYS A 261 -4.16 15.07 -4.93
CA LYS A 261 -3.85 15.15 -6.37
C LYS A 261 -3.72 16.57 -6.94
N ALA A 262 -3.78 17.64 -6.13
CA ALA A 262 -3.40 18.96 -6.61
C ALA A 262 -1.94 18.92 -7.06
N ASN A 263 -1.68 19.31 -8.31
CA ASN A 263 -0.35 19.22 -8.92
C ASN A 263 0.13 20.54 -9.54
N ASN A 264 -0.67 21.60 -9.41
CA ASN A 264 -0.29 22.93 -9.83
C ASN A 264 -0.82 23.97 -8.84
N PHE A 265 -0.04 24.99 -8.56
CA PHE A 265 -0.34 25.98 -7.52
C PHE A 265 -0.04 27.38 -8.03
N VAL A 266 -0.82 28.35 -7.57
CA VAL A 266 -0.65 29.76 -7.89
C VAL A 266 -0.62 30.57 -6.58
N ALA A 267 0.35 31.45 -6.44
CA ALA A 267 0.42 32.37 -5.31
C ALA A 267 -0.70 33.41 -5.39
N THR A 268 -1.36 33.69 -4.27
CA THR A 268 -2.55 34.58 -4.24
C THR A 268 -2.25 36.02 -3.93
N ALA A 269 -1.10 36.31 -3.30
CA ALA A 269 -0.75 37.63 -2.79
C ALA A 269 0.72 37.92 -3.01
N PRO A 270 1.13 39.23 -3.03
CA PRO A 270 2.54 39.60 -3.01
C PRO A 270 3.27 39.07 -1.77
N VAL A 271 4.53 38.67 -1.94
CA VAL A 271 5.41 38.36 -0.80
C VAL A 271 6.21 39.64 -0.52
N SER A 272 5.90 40.33 0.58
CA SER A 272 6.37 41.69 0.83
C SER A 272 5.98 42.65 -0.33
N SER A 273 6.91 43.13 -1.13
CA SER A 273 6.66 43.98 -2.31
C SER A 273 6.80 43.23 -3.65
N TYR A 274 7.09 41.94 -3.62
CA TYR A 274 7.36 41.15 -4.83
C TYR A 274 6.09 40.47 -5.35
N THR A 275 5.90 40.53 -6.67
CA THR A 275 4.74 39.95 -7.38
C THR A 275 5.15 38.98 -8.48
N ASN A 276 6.43 38.89 -8.81
CA ASN A 276 6.92 38.00 -9.85
C ASN A 276 7.41 36.68 -9.25
N PHE A 277 6.68 35.62 -9.49
CA PHE A 277 6.92 34.31 -8.90
C PHE A 277 7.07 33.23 -9.97
N THR A 278 7.90 32.22 -9.65
CA THR A 278 7.96 30.95 -10.37
C THR A 278 7.65 29.82 -9.39
N LEU A 279 6.66 29.02 -9.69
CA LEU A 279 6.23 27.89 -8.89
C LEU A 279 6.44 26.61 -9.67
N ASN A 280 7.20 25.69 -9.09
CA ASN A 280 7.39 24.35 -9.64
C ASN A 280 7.00 23.32 -8.58
N PRO A 281 5.93 22.55 -8.79
CA PRO A 281 5.56 21.49 -7.87
C PRO A 281 6.63 20.38 -7.90
N VAL A 282 7.06 19.95 -6.70
CA VAL A 282 7.98 18.82 -6.51
C VAL A 282 7.17 17.53 -6.38
N SER A 283 6.02 17.61 -5.68
CA SER A 283 5.09 16.50 -5.56
C SER A 283 3.65 16.98 -5.62
N ALA A 284 2.77 16.16 -6.20
CA ALA A 284 1.34 16.39 -6.09
C ALA A 284 0.89 16.27 -4.63
N SER A 285 -0.18 16.96 -4.28
CA SER A 285 -0.73 16.88 -2.93
C SER A 285 -1.22 15.48 -2.58
N ALA A 286 -0.86 15.02 -1.39
CA ALA A 286 -1.20 13.71 -0.86
C ALA A 286 -1.37 13.77 0.66
N GLY A 287 -1.82 12.66 1.26
CA GLY A 287 -1.88 12.51 2.70
C GLY A 287 -3.12 13.05 3.38
N GLY A 288 -3.98 13.76 2.64
CA GLY A 288 -5.29 14.15 3.17
C GLY A 288 -6.17 12.94 3.45
N SER A 289 -6.83 12.93 4.60
CA SER A 289 -7.78 11.87 4.99
C SER A 289 -8.98 12.45 5.72
N GLN A 290 -10.11 11.77 5.59
CA GLN A 290 -11.30 12.09 6.38
C GLN A 290 -11.14 11.63 7.82
N LYS A 291 -11.94 12.23 8.72
CA LYS A 291 -12.01 11.78 10.11
C LYS A 291 -12.39 10.31 10.21
N GLU A 292 -11.94 9.67 11.24
CA GLU A 292 -12.17 8.25 11.47
C GLU A 292 -13.66 7.92 11.60
N SER A 293 -14.10 6.87 10.90
CA SER A 293 -15.50 6.42 10.93
C SER A 293 -15.83 5.66 12.22
N VAL A 294 -17.12 5.54 12.54
CA VAL A 294 -17.60 4.77 13.70
C VAL A 294 -17.07 3.34 13.69
N ASP A 295 -17.10 2.67 12.55
CA ASP A 295 -16.62 1.28 12.43
C ASP A 295 -15.10 1.17 12.61
N GLN A 296 -14.35 2.15 12.13
CA GLN A 296 -12.91 2.23 12.36
C GLN A 296 -12.58 2.42 13.85
N ILE A 297 -13.31 3.30 14.55
CA ILE A 297 -13.11 3.52 15.99
C ILE A 297 -13.42 2.26 16.79
N LYS A 298 -14.52 1.56 16.49
CA LYS A 298 -14.88 0.28 17.12
C LYS A 298 -13.78 -0.76 16.98
N PHE A 299 -13.16 -0.82 15.82
CA PHE A 299 -12.08 -1.74 15.55
C PHE A 299 -10.76 -1.32 16.22
N ALA A 300 -10.42 -0.03 16.17
CA ALA A 300 -9.11 0.48 16.60
C ALA A 300 -8.98 0.61 18.13
N ALA A 301 -10.04 1.02 18.83
CA ALA A 301 -9.97 1.32 20.26
C ALA A 301 -9.57 0.09 21.13
N PRO A 302 -10.16 -1.12 20.97
CA PRO A 302 -9.71 -2.30 21.72
C PRO A 302 -8.28 -2.72 21.37
N LEU A 303 -7.87 -2.53 20.10
CA LEU A 303 -6.53 -2.90 19.65
C LEU A 303 -5.44 -2.02 20.25
N GLN A 304 -5.68 -0.72 20.37
CA GLN A 304 -4.73 0.18 21.02
C GLN A 304 -4.53 -0.20 22.50
N PHE A 305 -5.59 -0.56 23.18
CA PHE A 305 -5.51 -1.01 24.57
C PHE A 305 -4.67 -2.29 24.72
N THR A 306 -4.88 -3.26 23.84
CA THR A 306 -4.15 -4.55 23.88
C THR A 306 -2.67 -4.41 23.50
N SER A 307 -2.36 -3.58 22.51
CA SER A 307 -0.98 -3.34 22.04
C SER A 307 -0.18 -2.39 22.94
N GLN A 308 -0.85 -1.62 23.80
CA GLN A 308 -0.22 -0.58 24.63
C GLN A 308 0.69 0.37 23.79
N ASN A 309 0.31 0.60 22.54
CA ASN A 309 1.06 1.42 21.59
C ASN A 309 2.49 0.89 21.27
N ARG A 310 2.73 -0.41 21.42
CA ARG A 310 3.99 -1.10 21.11
C ARG A 310 3.77 -2.16 20.07
N ALA A 311 4.64 -2.19 19.05
CA ALA A 311 4.63 -3.19 17.99
C ALA A 311 5.62 -4.31 18.32
N VAL A 312 5.13 -5.50 18.58
CA VAL A 312 5.93 -6.70 18.87
C VAL A 312 5.77 -7.74 17.76
N THR A 313 4.55 -7.96 17.29
CA THR A 313 4.24 -8.88 16.19
C THR A 313 4.10 -8.15 14.86
N LYS A 314 4.21 -8.87 13.74
CA LYS A 314 3.94 -8.32 12.40
C LYS A 314 2.60 -7.60 12.34
N ASN A 315 1.58 -8.21 12.93
CA ASN A 315 0.23 -7.65 12.94
C ASN A 315 0.13 -6.36 13.76
N ASP A 316 0.88 -6.23 14.86
CA ASP A 316 0.91 -4.98 15.63
C ASP A 316 1.51 -3.85 14.81
N TYR A 317 2.66 -4.10 14.13
CA TYR A 317 3.26 -3.13 13.21
C TYR A 317 2.27 -2.69 12.13
N VAL A 318 1.65 -3.65 11.41
CA VAL A 318 0.70 -3.32 10.32
C VAL A 318 -0.45 -2.47 10.84
N LYS A 319 -1.08 -2.85 11.96
CA LYS A 319 -2.22 -2.14 12.53
C LYS A 319 -1.86 -0.74 13.03
N LEU A 320 -0.78 -0.63 13.81
CA LEU A 320 -0.33 0.66 14.36
C LEU A 320 0.13 1.61 13.26
N ILE A 321 0.79 1.10 12.20
CA ILE A 321 1.17 1.89 11.04
C ILE A 321 -0.07 2.39 10.30
N GLN A 322 -1.02 1.53 9.98
CA GLN A 322 -2.24 1.93 9.27
C GLN A 322 -3.06 2.95 10.08
N GLN A 323 -3.05 2.84 11.41
CA GLN A 323 -3.71 3.77 12.30
C GLN A 323 -3.02 5.13 12.32
N LYS A 324 -1.69 5.16 12.49
CA LYS A 324 -0.91 6.40 12.61
C LYS A 324 -0.63 7.07 11.26
N TYR A 325 -0.53 6.28 10.19
CA TYR A 325 -0.18 6.75 8.86
C TYR A 325 -1.14 6.19 7.78
N PRO A 326 -2.38 6.69 7.72
CA PRO A 326 -3.43 6.17 6.83
C PRO A 326 -3.23 6.48 5.36
N GLN A 327 -2.13 7.13 4.98
CA GLN A 327 -1.76 7.44 3.61
C GLN A 327 -1.35 6.20 2.82
N PHE A 328 -1.01 5.11 3.52
CA PHE A 328 -0.71 3.84 2.88
C PHE A 328 -1.99 3.04 2.63
N GLU A 329 -2.14 2.55 1.40
CA GLU A 329 -3.23 1.67 0.99
C GLU A 329 -3.03 0.26 1.54
N ALA A 330 -1.78 -0.22 1.47
CA ALA A 330 -1.38 -1.53 1.97
C ALA A 330 -0.01 -1.46 2.65
N VAL A 331 0.18 -2.22 3.72
CA VAL A 331 1.43 -2.32 4.47
C VAL A 331 1.75 -3.79 4.69
N ASN A 332 3.00 -4.16 4.50
CA ASN A 332 3.52 -5.46 4.89
C ASN A 332 4.77 -5.31 5.75
N VAL A 333 4.93 -6.22 6.70
CA VAL A 333 6.04 -6.21 7.66
C VAL A 333 6.59 -7.63 7.81
N TRP A 334 7.92 -7.78 7.81
CA TRP A 334 8.57 -9.07 8.04
C TRP A 334 9.87 -8.88 8.82
N GLY A 335 10.27 -9.92 9.55
CA GLY A 335 11.54 -9.94 10.28
C GLY A 335 12.72 -10.13 9.34
N GLY A 336 13.87 -9.59 9.71
CA GLY A 336 15.09 -9.73 8.92
C GLY A 336 15.59 -11.17 8.81
N GLU A 337 15.21 -12.05 9.73
CA GLU A 337 15.50 -13.49 9.69
C GLU A 337 14.84 -14.20 8.51
N GLU A 338 13.78 -13.63 7.94
CA GLU A 338 13.12 -14.18 6.74
C GLU A 338 13.83 -13.82 5.44
N ASN A 339 14.84 -12.93 5.48
CA ASN A 339 15.60 -12.59 4.29
C ASN A 339 16.61 -13.69 3.93
N ASP A 340 17.04 -13.69 2.69
CA ASP A 340 18.10 -14.54 2.20
C ASP A 340 19.21 -13.68 1.55
N PRO A 341 20.39 -13.54 2.22
CA PRO A 341 20.76 -14.06 3.54
C PRO A 341 20.01 -13.39 4.70
N PRO A 342 19.83 -14.06 5.86
CA PRO A 342 19.16 -13.48 7.05
C PRO A 342 19.86 -12.24 7.59
N VAL A 343 19.10 -11.24 7.99
CA VAL A 343 19.59 -9.98 8.60
C VAL A 343 18.92 -9.80 9.97
N TYR A 344 19.60 -10.23 11.03
CA TYR A 344 19.05 -10.19 12.38
C TYR A 344 19.00 -8.78 12.96
N GLY A 345 18.06 -8.53 13.88
CA GLY A 345 17.90 -7.23 14.57
C GLY A 345 17.21 -6.16 13.72
N LYS A 346 16.71 -6.52 12.54
CA LYS A 346 15.94 -5.61 11.68
C LYS A 346 14.52 -6.08 11.45
N VAL A 347 13.61 -5.12 11.32
CA VAL A 347 12.26 -5.31 10.80
C VAL A 347 12.14 -4.52 9.51
N PHE A 348 11.74 -5.20 8.45
CA PHE A 348 11.53 -4.60 7.14
C PHE A 348 10.06 -4.25 6.97
N ILE A 349 9.80 -3.06 6.44
CA ILE A 349 8.47 -2.53 6.22
C ILE A 349 8.36 -2.12 4.76
N SER A 350 7.35 -2.58 4.08
CA SER A 350 7.00 -2.14 2.74
C SER A 350 5.57 -1.63 2.73
N ALA A 351 5.36 -0.48 2.10
CA ALA A 351 4.05 0.14 2.06
C ALA A 351 3.75 0.69 0.66
N LYS A 352 2.52 0.45 0.21
CA LYS A 352 1.97 1.02 -1.02
C LYS A 352 1.26 2.33 -0.67
N PRO A 353 1.66 3.47 -1.24
CA PRO A 353 0.94 4.71 -1.05
C PRO A 353 -0.42 4.65 -1.77
N LYS A 354 -1.41 5.39 -1.28
CA LYS A 354 -2.72 5.54 -1.95
C LYS A 354 -2.60 6.25 -3.30
N LEU A 355 -1.60 7.09 -3.44
CA LEU A 355 -1.33 7.85 -4.65
C LEU A 355 0.11 7.61 -5.07
N GLY A 356 0.31 7.30 -6.37
CA GLY A 356 1.64 6.99 -6.90
C GLY A 356 2.06 5.54 -6.68
N PHE A 357 3.29 5.24 -7.05
CA PHE A 357 3.87 3.89 -7.00
C PHE A 357 4.98 3.77 -5.96
N GLU A 358 5.64 4.88 -5.63
CA GLU A 358 6.78 4.93 -4.73
C GLU A 358 6.60 6.00 -3.65
N VAL A 359 7.21 5.76 -2.51
CA VAL A 359 7.31 6.72 -1.39
C VAL A 359 8.62 7.47 -1.54
N SER A 360 8.61 8.80 -1.43
CA SER A 360 9.82 9.61 -1.51
C SER A 360 10.78 9.34 -0.34
N ASP A 361 12.08 9.55 -0.52
CA ASP A 361 13.06 9.27 0.53
C ASP A 361 12.82 10.14 1.78
N THR A 362 12.44 11.40 1.61
CA THR A 362 12.07 12.29 2.72
C THR A 362 10.86 11.76 3.50
N GLU A 363 9.87 11.21 2.80
CA GLU A 363 8.69 10.62 3.42
C GLU A 363 9.02 9.30 4.13
N LYS A 364 9.93 8.48 3.59
CA LYS A 364 10.45 7.28 4.26
C LYS A 364 11.16 7.61 5.56
N ASP A 365 12.04 8.61 5.53
CA ASP A 365 12.77 9.06 6.71
C ASP A 365 11.83 9.59 7.79
N PHE A 366 10.87 10.43 7.43
CA PHE A 366 9.82 10.87 8.33
C PHE A 366 9.02 9.70 8.90
N PHE A 367 8.55 8.81 8.05
CA PHE A 367 7.75 7.64 8.45
C PHE A 367 8.52 6.74 9.42
N ILE A 368 9.78 6.42 9.12
CA ILE A 368 10.59 5.57 10.00
C ILE A 368 10.85 6.26 11.34
N ASN A 369 11.25 7.53 11.35
CA ASN A 369 11.67 8.22 12.57
C ASN A 369 10.49 8.63 13.46
N GLU A 370 9.41 9.15 12.87
CA GLU A 370 8.30 9.76 13.62
C GLU A 370 7.12 8.79 13.84
N VAL A 371 6.97 7.76 12.99
CA VAL A 371 5.83 6.83 13.09
C VAL A 371 6.25 5.48 13.63
N VAL A 372 7.31 4.87 13.07
CA VAL A 372 7.67 3.47 13.36
C VAL A 372 8.58 3.34 14.57
N LYS A 373 9.66 4.12 14.66
CA LYS A 373 10.60 4.04 15.80
C LYS A 373 9.92 4.22 17.16
N PRO A 374 8.97 5.16 17.34
CA PRO A 374 8.30 5.34 18.64
C PRO A 374 7.47 4.14 19.10
N ILE A 375 7.08 3.26 18.19
CA ILE A 375 6.32 2.04 18.53
C ILE A 375 7.16 0.77 18.52
N SER A 376 8.41 0.85 18.06
CA SER A 376 9.32 -0.29 17.93
C SER A 376 9.96 -0.68 19.26
N VAL A 377 10.31 -1.96 19.41
CA VAL A 377 11.08 -2.46 20.55
C VAL A 377 12.53 -1.99 20.44
N LEU A 378 13.18 -1.65 21.56
CA LEU A 378 14.51 -1.05 21.63
C LEU A 378 15.62 -1.76 20.83
N THR A 379 15.54 -3.08 20.70
CA THR A 379 16.57 -3.89 20.03
C THR A 379 16.33 -4.10 18.55
N VAL A 380 15.24 -3.56 18.01
CA VAL A 380 14.82 -3.77 16.61
C VAL A 380 14.94 -2.47 15.84
N THR A 381 15.67 -2.52 14.72
CA THR A 381 15.83 -1.38 13.81
C THR A 381 14.86 -1.53 12.64
N PRO A 382 13.88 -0.63 12.48
CA PRO A 382 12.98 -0.64 11.32
C PRO A 382 13.71 -0.09 10.09
N GLU A 383 13.45 -0.72 8.94
CA GLU A 383 13.96 -0.32 7.62
C GLU A 383 12.83 -0.34 6.60
N PHE A 384 12.71 0.73 5.81
CA PHE A 384 11.72 0.82 4.74
C PHE A 384 12.25 0.22 3.45
N VAL A 385 11.47 -0.65 2.83
CA VAL A 385 11.78 -1.27 1.54
C VAL A 385 10.70 -0.89 0.54
N ASN A 386 11.08 -0.39 -0.62
CA ASN A 386 10.15 -0.06 -1.68
C ASN A 386 9.34 -1.27 -2.14
N VAL A 387 8.12 -1.01 -2.59
CA VAL A 387 7.30 -2.04 -3.24
C VAL A 387 7.97 -2.46 -4.55
N ASP A 388 8.11 -3.75 -4.74
CA ASP A 388 8.64 -4.37 -5.95
C ASP A 388 7.47 -4.92 -6.78
N TYR A 389 7.06 -4.18 -7.82
CA TYR A 389 5.91 -4.53 -8.63
C TYR A 389 6.26 -5.61 -9.66
N ASN A 390 5.47 -6.68 -9.64
CA ASN A 390 5.36 -7.64 -10.74
C ASN A 390 4.05 -7.32 -11.50
N TYR A 391 4.16 -6.67 -12.64
CA TYR A 391 3.00 -6.36 -13.45
C TYR A 391 2.55 -7.60 -14.22
N ILE A 392 1.27 -7.92 -14.13
CA ILE A 392 0.66 -9.00 -14.91
C ILE A 392 0.26 -8.43 -16.27
N LYS A 393 0.77 -9.04 -17.34
CA LYS A 393 0.32 -8.78 -18.71
C LYS A 393 -0.56 -9.94 -19.14
N LEU A 394 -1.78 -9.63 -19.57
CA LEU A 394 -2.81 -10.60 -19.86
C LEU A 394 -3.27 -10.46 -21.32
N ILE A 395 -3.24 -11.56 -22.07
CA ILE A 395 -3.88 -11.67 -23.36
C ILE A 395 -5.02 -12.68 -23.20
N SER A 396 -6.25 -12.21 -23.38
CA SER A 396 -7.47 -13.00 -23.22
C SER A 396 -8.17 -13.14 -24.55
N THR A 397 -8.23 -14.37 -25.08
CA THR A 397 -9.01 -14.70 -26.27
C THR A 397 -10.35 -15.29 -25.82
N ILE A 398 -11.44 -14.59 -26.15
CA ILE A 398 -12.79 -14.94 -25.74
C ILE A 398 -13.53 -15.52 -26.93
N TYR A 399 -14.06 -16.72 -26.78
CA TYR A 399 -14.91 -17.36 -27.77
C TYR A 399 -16.37 -17.16 -27.37
N TYR A 400 -17.17 -16.53 -28.27
CA TYR A 400 -18.56 -16.19 -27.99
C TYR A 400 -19.50 -16.59 -29.09
N ASP A 401 -20.77 -16.85 -28.73
CA ASP A 401 -21.87 -17.17 -29.63
C ASP A 401 -22.68 -15.89 -29.93
N PRO A 402 -22.62 -15.35 -31.17
CA PRO A 402 -23.29 -14.09 -31.50
C PRO A 402 -24.83 -14.21 -31.47
N THR A 403 -25.39 -15.43 -31.44
CA THR A 403 -26.84 -15.63 -31.37
C THR A 403 -27.42 -15.47 -29.98
N LYS A 404 -26.55 -15.44 -28.96
CA LYS A 404 -26.94 -15.33 -27.52
C LYS A 404 -26.75 -13.96 -26.93
N THR A 405 -26.38 -12.96 -27.75
CA THR A 405 -26.17 -11.60 -27.25
C THR A 405 -26.67 -10.57 -28.26
N ASP A 406 -27.32 -9.53 -27.76
CA ASP A 406 -27.69 -8.33 -28.50
C ASP A 406 -26.60 -7.24 -28.41
N LEU A 407 -25.51 -7.51 -27.69
CA LEU A 407 -24.42 -6.56 -27.48
C LEU A 407 -23.53 -6.46 -28.70
N ASN A 408 -23.11 -5.25 -29.05
CA ASN A 408 -22.07 -5.07 -30.06
C ASN A 408 -20.68 -5.50 -29.50
N LEU A 409 -19.74 -5.78 -30.41
CA LEU A 409 -18.40 -6.26 -30.06
C LEU A 409 -17.68 -5.38 -29.06
N SER A 410 -17.75 -4.06 -29.19
CA SER A 410 -17.05 -3.12 -28.31
C SER A 410 -17.66 -3.12 -26.90
N THR A 411 -18.98 -3.30 -26.79
CA THR A 411 -19.67 -3.39 -25.48
C THR A 411 -19.33 -4.71 -24.78
N LEU A 412 -19.31 -5.82 -25.50
CA LEU A 412 -18.92 -7.13 -24.92
C LEU A 412 -17.46 -7.10 -24.47
N GLN A 413 -16.56 -6.54 -25.30
CA GLN A 413 -15.14 -6.35 -24.94
C GLN A 413 -14.98 -5.47 -23.68
N SER A 414 -15.73 -4.37 -23.62
CA SER A 414 -15.72 -3.49 -22.43
C SER A 414 -16.22 -4.20 -21.18
N LYS A 415 -17.25 -5.04 -21.30
CA LYS A 415 -17.79 -5.83 -20.20
C LYS A 415 -16.76 -6.81 -19.65
N VAL A 416 -16.07 -7.54 -20.51
CA VAL A 416 -14.98 -8.44 -20.13
C VAL A 416 -13.83 -7.66 -19.48
N THR A 417 -13.40 -6.53 -20.07
CA THR A 417 -12.34 -5.68 -19.54
C THR A 417 -12.69 -5.16 -18.14
N ASN A 418 -13.95 -4.74 -17.92
CA ASN A 418 -14.42 -4.31 -16.61
C ASN A 418 -14.40 -5.46 -15.58
N THR A 419 -14.73 -6.68 -15.99
CA THR A 419 -14.64 -7.86 -15.12
C THR A 419 -13.19 -8.12 -14.70
N ILE A 420 -12.24 -8.03 -15.63
CA ILE A 420 -10.80 -8.17 -15.33
C ILE A 420 -10.33 -7.06 -14.38
N ASN A 421 -10.76 -5.82 -14.59
CA ASN A 421 -10.42 -4.69 -13.72
C ASN A 421 -11.01 -4.85 -12.30
N LEU A 422 -12.25 -5.35 -12.20
CA LEU A 422 -12.88 -5.66 -10.92
C LEU A 422 -12.11 -6.76 -10.18
N PHE A 423 -11.74 -7.84 -10.89
CA PHE A 423 -10.89 -8.89 -10.34
C PHE A 423 -9.57 -8.33 -9.78
N SER A 424 -8.93 -7.40 -10.51
CA SER A 424 -7.71 -6.72 -10.07
C SER A 424 -7.92 -5.97 -8.76
N THR A 425 -9.00 -5.19 -8.67
CA THR A 425 -9.30 -4.38 -7.48
C THR A 425 -9.53 -5.26 -6.25
N VAL A 426 -10.19 -6.39 -6.42
CA VAL A 426 -10.53 -7.30 -5.32
C VAL A 426 -9.36 -8.18 -4.90
N ASN A 427 -8.59 -8.73 -5.85
CA ASN A 427 -7.62 -9.79 -5.59
C ASN A 427 -6.16 -9.35 -5.67
N LEU A 428 -5.84 -8.28 -6.41
CA LEU A 428 -4.49 -7.77 -6.62
C LEU A 428 -4.25 -6.46 -5.86
N ASN A 429 -3.12 -5.81 -6.12
CA ASN A 429 -2.73 -4.55 -5.46
C ASN A 429 -2.63 -4.64 -3.92
N LYS A 430 -2.34 -5.83 -3.42
CA LYS A 430 -2.17 -6.13 -1.99
C LYS A 430 -0.91 -6.96 -1.80
N PHE A 431 -0.28 -6.82 -0.63
CA PHE A 431 0.77 -7.75 -0.24
C PHE A 431 0.18 -9.12 0.05
N ASN A 432 0.98 -10.16 -0.14
CA ASN A 432 0.60 -11.55 0.05
C ASN A 432 -0.63 -11.96 -0.79
N SER A 433 -0.86 -11.28 -1.91
CA SER A 433 -1.95 -11.58 -2.84
C SER A 433 -1.64 -12.84 -3.65
N ILE A 434 -2.70 -13.52 -4.04
CA ILE A 434 -2.63 -14.71 -4.91
C ILE A 434 -3.43 -14.43 -6.17
N PHE A 435 -2.74 -14.45 -7.31
CA PHE A 435 -3.38 -14.48 -8.61
C PHE A 435 -3.63 -15.94 -9.02
N SER A 436 -4.85 -16.25 -9.41
CA SER A 436 -5.22 -17.56 -9.95
C SER A 436 -5.93 -17.39 -11.29
N SER A 437 -5.33 -17.95 -12.35
CA SER A 437 -5.91 -17.88 -13.68
C SER A 437 -7.26 -18.60 -13.78
N SER A 438 -7.47 -19.67 -13.04
CA SER A 438 -8.75 -20.41 -13.04
C SER A 438 -9.90 -19.58 -12.47
N LYS A 439 -9.66 -18.81 -11.41
CA LYS A 439 -10.68 -17.89 -10.86
C LYS A 439 -11.03 -16.79 -11.86
N LEU A 440 -10.00 -16.16 -12.46
CA LEU A 440 -10.22 -15.13 -13.44
C LEU A 440 -10.97 -15.66 -14.68
N ARG A 441 -10.65 -16.87 -15.15
CA ARG A 441 -11.40 -17.52 -16.24
C ARG A 441 -12.86 -17.68 -15.90
N THR A 442 -13.17 -18.17 -14.70
CA THR A 442 -14.55 -18.34 -14.24
C THR A 442 -15.30 -17.00 -14.18
N ASP A 443 -14.64 -15.94 -13.70
CA ASP A 443 -15.25 -14.61 -13.64
C ASP A 443 -15.52 -14.06 -15.06
N ILE A 444 -14.62 -14.31 -16.02
CA ILE A 444 -14.80 -13.94 -17.42
C ILE A 444 -15.94 -14.73 -18.06
N ASP A 445 -15.97 -16.05 -17.90
CA ASP A 445 -17.02 -16.91 -18.47
C ASP A 445 -18.41 -16.52 -17.95
N ASN A 446 -18.51 -16.12 -16.69
CA ASN A 446 -19.76 -15.67 -16.07
C ASN A 446 -20.11 -14.21 -16.38
N SER A 447 -19.25 -13.46 -17.06
CA SER A 447 -19.50 -12.03 -17.31
C SER A 447 -20.61 -11.81 -18.35
N ASP A 448 -20.81 -12.74 -19.29
CA ASP A 448 -21.91 -12.70 -20.26
C ASP A 448 -22.34 -14.11 -20.70
N VAL A 449 -23.65 -14.29 -20.92
CA VAL A 449 -24.24 -15.59 -21.34
C VAL A 449 -23.82 -16.03 -22.73
N SER A 450 -23.31 -15.12 -23.56
CA SER A 450 -22.82 -15.44 -24.90
C SER A 450 -21.41 -16.03 -24.89
N ILE A 451 -20.66 -15.88 -23.81
CA ILE A 451 -19.31 -16.39 -23.71
C ILE A 451 -19.35 -17.90 -23.51
N VAL A 452 -18.71 -18.62 -24.41
CA VAL A 452 -18.67 -20.10 -24.40
C VAL A 452 -17.40 -20.61 -23.73
N SER A 453 -16.26 -19.93 -23.97
CA SER A 453 -14.98 -20.25 -23.33
C SER A 453 -14.00 -19.09 -23.45
N ASN A 454 -12.93 -19.14 -22.67
CA ASN A 454 -11.83 -18.19 -22.77
C ASN A 454 -10.46 -18.86 -22.66
N GLU A 455 -9.48 -18.30 -23.34
CA GLU A 455 -8.07 -18.67 -23.23
C GLU A 455 -7.27 -17.50 -22.69
N LEU A 456 -6.49 -17.74 -21.62
CA LEU A 456 -5.64 -16.73 -21.02
C LEU A 456 -4.16 -17.06 -21.23
N GLN A 457 -3.44 -16.11 -21.81
CA GLN A 457 -1.99 -16.09 -21.80
C GLN A 457 -1.51 -15.06 -20.76
N ILE A 458 -0.63 -15.49 -19.87
CA ILE A 458 -0.18 -14.71 -18.72
C ILE A 458 1.32 -14.50 -18.84
N PHE A 459 1.72 -13.24 -18.81
CA PHE A 459 3.11 -12.82 -18.69
C PHE A 459 3.28 -11.96 -17.46
N LEU A 460 4.51 -11.91 -16.93
CA LEU A 460 4.91 -10.95 -15.93
C LEU A 460 5.83 -9.92 -16.56
N SER A 461 5.66 -8.66 -16.18
CA SER A 461 6.50 -7.56 -16.61
C SER A 461 7.14 -6.89 -15.39
N LYS A 462 8.42 -6.59 -15.50
CA LYS A 462 9.13 -5.71 -14.57
C LYS A 462 9.75 -4.55 -15.31
N ARG A 463 9.66 -3.39 -14.69
CA ARG A 463 10.25 -2.15 -15.18
C ARG A 463 11.51 -1.82 -14.40
N PHE A 464 12.49 -1.26 -15.07
CA PHE A 464 13.65 -0.65 -14.46
C PHE A 464 14.08 0.57 -15.26
N ARG A 465 14.69 1.54 -14.58
CA ARG A 465 15.18 2.76 -15.21
C ARG A 465 16.69 2.66 -15.36
N PRO A 466 17.22 2.45 -16.58
CA PRO A 466 18.65 2.38 -16.80
C PRO A 466 19.28 3.78 -16.70
N VAL A 467 20.50 3.82 -16.16
CA VAL A 467 21.32 5.04 -16.17
C VAL A 467 21.92 5.20 -17.57
N LEU A 468 21.59 6.31 -18.22
CA LEU A 468 22.03 6.56 -19.60
C LEU A 468 23.52 6.85 -19.66
N ASN A 469 24.20 6.37 -20.72
CA ASN A 469 25.62 6.57 -21.00
C ASN A 469 26.56 6.07 -19.88
N GLN A 470 26.10 5.20 -19.00
CA GLN A 470 26.91 4.62 -17.93
C GLN A 470 26.66 3.12 -17.84
N SER A 471 27.75 2.33 -17.79
CA SER A 471 27.67 0.88 -17.67
C SER A 471 27.29 0.46 -16.27
N ASN A 472 26.12 -0.14 -16.12
CA ASN A 472 25.58 -0.63 -14.86
C ASN A 472 25.04 -2.04 -14.99
N SER A 473 24.90 -2.74 -13.86
CA SER A 473 24.25 -4.04 -13.80
C SER A 473 22.90 -3.92 -13.10
N TYR A 474 21.90 -4.66 -13.62
CA TYR A 474 20.53 -4.64 -13.14
C TYR A 474 20.07 -6.05 -12.83
N VAL A 475 19.36 -6.23 -11.72
CA VAL A 475 18.79 -7.51 -11.30
C VAL A 475 17.27 -7.35 -11.21
N LEU A 476 16.55 -8.11 -12.03
CA LEU A 476 15.10 -8.18 -12.03
C LEU A 476 14.70 -9.51 -11.38
N ASP A 477 14.12 -9.45 -10.19
CA ASP A 477 13.69 -10.62 -9.42
C ASP A 477 12.18 -10.76 -9.45
N PHE A 478 11.65 -11.68 -10.24
CA PHE A 478 10.23 -11.98 -10.33
C PHE A 478 9.71 -12.82 -9.15
N GLY A 479 10.61 -13.55 -8.45
CA GLY A 479 10.26 -14.38 -7.29
C GLY A 479 9.36 -15.58 -7.60
N VAL A 480 9.28 -15.98 -8.87
CA VAL A 480 8.51 -17.13 -9.35
C VAL A 480 9.30 -17.86 -10.43
N GLU A 481 9.16 -19.18 -10.53
CA GLU A 481 9.76 -19.94 -11.62
C GLU A 481 9.27 -19.44 -12.99
N LEU A 482 10.22 -19.34 -13.94
CA LEU A 482 9.97 -18.87 -15.30
C LEU A 482 9.92 -20.02 -16.29
N SER A 483 9.05 -19.91 -17.28
CA SER A 483 9.06 -20.80 -18.43
C SER A 483 10.26 -20.50 -19.30
N ARG A 484 10.78 -21.53 -19.93
CA ARG A 484 11.86 -21.40 -20.90
C ARG A 484 11.28 -21.19 -22.30
N GLY A 485 11.85 -20.26 -23.06
CA GLY A 485 11.55 -20.09 -24.47
C GLY A 485 12.11 -21.24 -25.30
N THR A 486 11.38 -21.63 -26.33
CA THR A 486 11.88 -22.48 -27.40
C THR A 486 12.60 -21.64 -28.47
N THR A 487 13.35 -22.26 -29.36
CA THR A 487 14.00 -21.54 -30.47
C THR A 487 13.02 -20.78 -31.40
N LEU A 488 11.72 -21.11 -31.34
CA LEU A 488 10.66 -20.50 -32.13
C LEU A 488 9.88 -19.44 -31.38
N ASP A 489 9.77 -19.56 -30.05
CA ASP A 489 9.01 -18.66 -29.19
C ASP A 489 9.93 -18.05 -28.14
N ASN A 490 10.36 -16.81 -28.34
CA ASN A 490 11.05 -16.05 -27.32
C ASN A 490 10.00 -15.51 -26.34
N PHE A 491 9.96 -16.04 -25.11
CA PHE A 491 9.04 -15.56 -24.07
C PHE A 491 9.52 -14.28 -23.37
N TYR A 492 10.70 -13.78 -23.75
CA TYR A 492 11.36 -12.63 -23.13
C TYR A 492 11.52 -11.53 -24.15
N SER A 493 10.92 -10.39 -23.89
CA SER A 493 10.98 -9.23 -24.78
C SER A 493 11.12 -7.94 -24.00
N SER A 494 11.72 -6.95 -24.60
CA SER A 494 11.76 -5.57 -24.10
C SER A 494 11.30 -4.59 -25.17
N PRO A 495 10.91 -3.34 -24.80
CA PRO A 495 10.88 -2.21 -25.73
C PRO A 495 12.26 -1.95 -26.32
N THR A 496 12.30 -1.14 -27.37
CA THR A 496 13.54 -0.75 -28.01
C THR A 496 14.30 0.29 -27.20
N PHE A 497 15.62 0.25 -27.32
CA PHE A 497 16.55 1.22 -26.76
C PHE A 497 17.74 1.41 -27.71
N THR A 498 18.46 2.52 -27.58
CA THR A 498 19.62 2.78 -28.44
C THR A 498 20.93 2.55 -27.70
N VAL A 499 21.83 1.81 -28.31
CA VAL A 499 23.22 1.60 -27.85
C VAL A 499 24.22 1.85 -28.99
N LEU A 500 25.51 1.99 -28.64
CA LEU A 500 26.59 2.00 -29.61
C LEU A 500 27.03 0.58 -29.91
N ASP A 501 27.21 0.27 -31.19
CA ASP A 501 27.90 -0.96 -31.62
C ASP A 501 29.42 -0.85 -31.49
N GLU A 502 30.16 -1.90 -31.84
CA GLU A 502 31.63 -1.95 -31.81
C GLU A 502 32.28 -0.85 -32.67
N ASN A 503 31.56 -0.36 -33.68
CA ASN A 503 32.03 0.68 -34.59
C ASN A 503 31.55 2.07 -34.19
N LEU A 504 31.04 2.22 -32.96
CA LEU A 504 30.46 3.46 -32.42
C LEU A 504 29.22 3.96 -33.21
N VAL A 505 28.53 3.08 -33.90
CA VAL A 505 27.29 3.40 -34.61
C VAL A 505 26.11 3.19 -33.69
N LYS A 506 25.18 4.15 -33.65
CA LYS A 506 23.93 4.03 -32.89
C LYS A 506 23.01 2.98 -33.51
N ARG A 507 22.58 2.01 -32.69
CA ARG A 507 21.64 0.97 -33.09
C ARG A 507 20.43 0.95 -32.17
N THR A 508 19.25 0.92 -32.77
CA THR A 508 17.99 0.67 -32.02
C THR A 508 17.84 -0.84 -31.80
N CYS A 509 17.98 -1.24 -30.56
CA CYS A 509 18.09 -2.63 -30.15
C CYS A 509 16.97 -3.02 -29.18
N PHE A 510 16.84 -4.31 -28.93
CA PHE A 510 15.97 -4.89 -27.93
C PHE A 510 16.67 -6.08 -27.25
N PHE A 511 16.22 -6.44 -26.05
CA PHE A 511 16.64 -7.65 -25.38
C PHE A 511 15.86 -8.86 -25.88
N GLU A 512 16.55 -9.97 -26.06
CA GLU A 512 15.92 -11.26 -26.34
C GLU A 512 16.57 -12.38 -25.53
N GLU A 513 15.79 -13.42 -25.26
CA GLU A 513 16.26 -14.64 -24.63
C GLU A 513 17.03 -15.49 -25.64
N VAL A 514 18.13 -16.06 -25.18
CA VAL A 514 18.83 -17.16 -25.86
C VAL A 514 18.73 -18.37 -24.95
N PRO A 515 17.97 -19.41 -25.32
CA PRO A 515 17.96 -20.65 -24.55
C PRO A 515 19.37 -21.22 -24.44
N SER A 516 19.84 -21.40 -23.22
CA SER A 516 21.22 -21.85 -22.96
C SER A 516 21.30 -23.37 -23.02
N SER A 517 22.39 -23.87 -23.59
CA SER A 517 22.79 -25.27 -23.47
C SER A 517 23.40 -25.62 -22.10
N PHE A 518 23.49 -24.66 -21.18
CA PHE A 518 23.97 -24.93 -19.82
C PHE A 518 22.92 -25.71 -19.04
N THR A 519 23.13 -27.04 -18.94
CA THR A 519 22.34 -27.94 -18.11
C THR A 519 23.15 -28.30 -16.89
N GLY A 520 22.54 -28.21 -15.72
CA GLY A 520 23.08 -28.78 -14.48
C GLY A 520 22.34 -30.05 -14.08
N VAL A 521 22.85 -30.76 -13.09
CA VAL A 521 22.14 -31.87 -12.43
C VAL A 521 21.23 -31.28 -11.37
N GLU A 522 19.90 -31.25 -11.62
CA GLU A 522 18.92 -30.69 -10.69
C GLU A 522 18.69 -31.59 -9.49
N SER A 523 18.40 -32.84 -9.76
CA SER A 523 18.11 -33.83 -8.72
C SER A 523 18.65 -35.21 -9.10
N ILE A 524 18.78 -36.06 -8.10
CA ILE A 524 19.19 -37.44 -8.28
C ILE A 524 18.14 -38.31 -7.59
N ASN A 525 17.41 -39.09 -8.38
CA ASN A 525 16.37 -39.97 -7.89
C ASN A 525 16.95 -41.34 -7.61
N VAL A 526 16.84 -41.83 -6.38
CA VAL A 526 17.22 -43.20 -6.01
C VAL A 526 16.21 -44.18 -6.60
N VAL A 527 16.65 -45.05 -7.48
CA VAL A 527 15.82 -46.08 -8.13
C VAL A 527 15.77 -47.34 -7.27
N THR A 528 16.89 -47.81 -6.83
CA THR A 528 17.02 -48.91 -5.86
C THR A 528 17.83 -48.47 -4.66
N PRO A 529 17.37 -48.68 -3.43
CA PRO A 529 18.06 -48.18 -2.24
C PRO A 529 19.29 -49.02 -1.85
N GLY A 530 19.49 -50.19 -2.41
CA GLY A 530 20.54 -51.10 -2.00
C GLY A 530 20.44 -51.56 -0.55
N ASN A 531 21.46 -52.28 -0.05
CA ASN A 531 21.48 -52.77 1.33
C ASN A 531 22.90 -52.76 1.90
N ASN A 532 22.99 -52.87 3.23
CA ASN A 532 24.24 -53.09 4.00
C ASN A 532 25.22 -51.90 3.96
N TYR A 533 24.75 -50.66 3.72
CA TYR A 533 25.57 -49.47 3.83
C TYR A 533 25.92 -49.18 5.30
N THR A 534 27.21 -49.23 5.65
CA THR A 534 27.71 -48.94 7.01
C THR A 534 28.27 -47.53 7.15
N SER A 535 28.55 -46.88 6.02
CA SER A 535 28.97 -45.46 5.96
C SER A 535 28.41 -44.80 4.70
N THR A 536 28.51 -43.49 4.63
CA THR A 536 28.01 -42.69 3.49
C THR A 536 28.82 -42.98 2.24
N PRO A 537 28.23 -43.50 1.14
CA PRO A 537 28.94 -43.72 -0.12
C PRO A 537 29.28 -42.38 -0.80
N THR A 538 30.35 -42.39 -1.60
CA THR A 538 30.68 -41.27 -2.47
C THR A 538 29.80 -41.32 -3.72
N ILE A 539 29.18 -40.20 -4.05
CA ILE A 539 28.40 -40.05 -5.28
C ILE A 539 29.27 -39.41 -6.34
N GLU A 540 29.55 -40.14 -7.38
CA GLU A 540 30.26 -39.68 -8.56
C GLU A 540 29.25 -39.43 -9.69
N ILE A 541 29.25 -38.20 -10.23
CA ILE A 541 28.41 -37.81 -11.35
C ILE A 541 29.27 -37.81 -12.61
N VAL A 542 28.98 -38.74 -13.50
CA VAL A 542 29.75 -38.97 -14.75
C VAL A 542 28.91 -38.49 -15.93
N GLY A 543 29.43 -37.57 -16.72
CA GLY A 543 28.77 -37.02 -17.91
C GLY A 543 29.70 -36.09 -18.68
N ASP A 544 29.13 -35.38 -19.65
CA ASP A 544 29.83 -34.44 -20.52
C ASP A 544 29.97 -33.01 -19.90
N GLY A 545 29.27 -32.76 -18.78
CA GLY A 545 29.40 -31.51 -18.00
C GLY A 545 30.51 -31.58 -16.95
N ARG A 546 30.60 -30.52 -16.13
CA ARG A 546 31.64 -30.39 -15.09
C ARG A 546 31.12 -29.75 -13.82
N GLY A 547 31.73 -30.11 -12.67
CA GLY A 547 31.53 -29.42 -11.39
C GLY A 547 30.31 -29.86 -10.58
N ALA A 548 29.48 -30.80 -11.06
CA ALA A 548 28.39 -31.33 -10.27
C ALA A 548 28.90 -32.14 -9.07
N LYS A 549 28.25 -31.94 -7.90
CA LYS A 549 28.56 -32.65 -6.65
C LYS A 549 27.27 -33.02 -5.94
N ALA A 550 27.25 -34.17 -5.30
CA ALA A 550 26.13 -34.64 -4.52
C ALA A 550 26.59 -35.40 -3.26
N SER A 551 25.73 -35.47 -2.26
CA SER A 551 25.91 -36.22 -1.02
C SER A 551 24.80 -37.22 -0.81
N ALA A 552 25.14 -38.41 -0.36
CA ALA A 552 24.19 -39.47 -0.05
C ALA A 552 23.73 -39.39 1.40
N ILE A 553 22.46 -39.79 1.65
CA ILE A 553 21.85 -39.93 2.98
C ILE A 553 21.48 -41.39 3.17
N ILE A 554 22.07 -42.04 4.18
CA ILE A 554 21.81 -43.43 4.53
C ILE A 554 20.89 -43.49 5.74
N VAL A 555 19.86 -44.35 5.65
CA VAL A 555 18.92 -44.63 6.75
C VAL A 555 18.74 -46.14 6.84
N ASN A 556 19.01 -46.72 8.01
CA ASN A 556 18.90 -48.16 8.27
C ASN A 556 19.64 -49.04 7.26
N GLY A 557 20.89 -48.65 6.92
CA GLY A 557 21.74 -49.38 6.01
C GLY A 557 21.32 -49.35 4.53
N LYS A 558 20.41 -48.46 4.17
CA LYS A 558 19.91 -48.25 2.79
C LYS A 558 20.14 -46.82 2.35
N LEU A 559 20.37 -46.61 1.06
CA LEU A 559 20.44 -45.28 0.46
C LEU A 559 19.01 -44.68 0.40
N ASN A 560 18.76 -43.72 1.26
CA ASN A 560 17.43 -43.08 1.36
C ASN A 560 17.23 -41.98 0.31
N SER A 561 18.23 -41.12 0.17
CA SER A 561 18.18 -40.02 -0.80
C SER A 561 19.59 -39.53 -1.16
N ILE A 562 19.68 -38.81 -2.29
CA ILE A 562 20.90 -38.15 -2.73
C ILE A 562 20.59 -36.69 -2.92
N LYS A 563 21.31 -35.82 -2.19
CA LYS A 563 21.13 -34.37 -2.28
C LYS A 563 22.22 -33.80 -3.20
N VAL A 564 21.84 -33.11 -4.27
CA VAL A 564 22.76 -32.37 -5.10
C VAL A 564 23.25 -31.14 -4.32
N THR A 565 24.55 -31.01 -4.11
CA THR A 565 25.17 -29.90 -3.39
C THR A 565 25.75 -28.85 -4.33
N ASN A 566 26.07 -29.24 -5.57
CA ASN A 566 26.40 -28.33 -6.65
C ASN A 566 25.83 -28.91 -7.96
N PRO A 567 25.00 -28.19 -8.71
CA PRO A 567 24.40 -28.69 -9.95
C PRO A 567 25.40 -28.86 -11.10
N GLY A 568 26.56 -28.20 -11.03
CA GLY A 568 27.54 -28.19 -12.15
C GLY A 568 26.99 -27.44 -13.37
N VAL A 569 27.68 -27.53 -14.49
CA VAL A 569 27.32 -26.89 -15.77
C VAL A 569 27.69 -27.74 -16.96
N GLY A 570 26.92 -27.60 -18.05
CA GLY A 570 27.25 -28.20 -19.35
C GLY A 570 26.91 -29.68 -19.49
N TYR A 571 26.03 -30.22 -18.64
CA TYR A 571 25.61 -31.62 -18.76
C TYR A 571 24.51 -31.74 -19.82
N THR A 572 24.72 -32.52 -20.85
CA THR A 572 23.66 -33.02 -21.74
C THR A 572 23.33 -34.47 -21.42
N THR A 573 24.26 -35.18 -20.78
CA THR A 573 24.08 -36.53 -20.22
C THR A 573 24.71 -36.61 -18.85
N ALA A 574 24.07 -37.32 -17.90
CA ALA A 574 24.68 -37.63 -16.61
C ALA A 574 24.22 -39.00 -16.12
N SER A 575 25.17 -39.76 -15.63
CA SER A 575 24.98 -41.05 -14.96
C SER A 575 25.55 -40.99 -13.54
N ILE A 576 24.96 -41.74 -12.63
CA ILE A 576 25.35 -41.74 -11.23
C ILE A 576 26.08 -43.04 -10.89
N ARG A 577 27.29 -42.90 -10.32
CA ARG A 577 28.03 -43.99 -9.72
C ARG A 577 28.05 -43.84 -8.21
N ILE A 578 27.70 -44.89 -7.51
CA ILE A 578 27.65 -44.95 -6.04
C ILE A 578 28.84 -45.81 -5.60
N LEU A 579 29.84 -45.18 -4.96
CA LEU A 579 31.10 -45.82 -4.65
C LEU A 579 31.33 -45.92 -3.14
N GLY A 580 31.77 -47.07 -2.67
CA GLY A 580 32.10 -47.29 -1.27
C GLY A 580 30.89 -47.42 -0.36
N GLY A 581 31.04 -47.05 0.92
CA GLY A 581 29.96 -47.11 1.92
C GLY A 581 29.69 -48.51 2.50
N GLY A 582 30.40 -49.57 2.06
CA GLY A 582 30.25 -50.93 2.56
C GLY A 582 28.99 -51.66 2.08
N GLY A 583 28.08 -51.04 1.42
CA GLY A 583 26.84 -51.60 0.86
C GLY A 583 26.93 -51.89 -0.65
N SER A 584 25.84 -52.46 -1.19
CA SER A 584 25.75 -52.76 -2.62
C SER A 584 24.30 -52.70 -3.13
N GLY A 585 24.16 -52.67 -4.47
CA GLY A 585 22.86 -52.75 -5.15
C GLY A 585 22.06 -51.45 -5.22
N ALA A 586 22.59 -50.33 -4.74
CA ALA A 586 21.92 -49.05 -4.95
C ALA A 586 22.14 -48.53 -6.38
N THR A 587 21.06 -48.00 -6.97
CA THR A 587 21.09 -47.31 -8.27
C THR A 587 20.34 -46.00 -8.19
N ALA A 588 20.78 -45.03 -8.98
CA ALA A 588 20.15 -43.72 -9.04
C ALA A 588 20.26 -43.12 -10.45
N ASN A 589 19.31 -42.30 -10.82
CA ASN A 589 19.25 -41.59 -12.08
C ASN A 589 19.37 -40.06 -11.83
N ALA A 590 20.21 -39.40 -12.61
CA ALA A 590 20.26 -37.94 -12.62
C ALA A 590 19.14 -37.35 -13.44
N VAL A 591 18.54 -36.29 -12.92
CA VAL A 591 17.62 -35.43 -13.65
C VAL A 591 18.38 -34.17 -14.02
N LEU A 592 18.46 -33.90 -15.30
CA LEU A 592 19.12 -32.71 -15.83
C LEU A 592 18.08 -31.60 -16.03
N GLU A 593 18.34 -30.45 -15.49
CA GLU A 593 17.55 -29.27 -15.74
C GLU A 593 18.37 -28.12 -16.32
N ASN A 594 17.73 -27.40 -17.23
CA ASN A 594 18.29 -26.20 -17.82
C ASN A 594 17.97 -25.01 -16.90
N ARG A 595 18.67 -24.83 -15.78
CA ARG A 595 18.40 -23.76 -14.81
C ARG A 595 18.66 -22.38 -15.39
N TYR A 596 19.67 -22.23 -16.26
CA TYR A 596 20.10 -20.92 -16.71
C TYR A 596 19.84 -20.70 -18.19
N GLY A 597 19.46 -19.47 -18.55
CA GLY A 597 19.39 -18.92 -19.90
C GLY A 597 20.32 -17.73 -20.05
N LYS A 598 20.46 -17.24 -21.26
CA LYS A 598 21.22 -16.03 -21.58
C LYS A 598 20.30 -14.97 -22.15
N ILE A 599 20.60 -13.69 -21.87
CA ILE A 599 20.00 -12.53 -22.54
C ILE A 599 21.04 -11.91 -23.44
N ARG A 600 20.62 -11.58 -24.65
CA ARG A 600 21.45 -10.87 -25.61
C ARG A 600 20.71 -9.64 -26.16
N ILE A 601 21.49 -8.73 -26.74
CA ILE A 601 20.98 -7.56 -27.45
C ILE A 601 20.95 -7.89 -28.94
N ALA A 602 19.83 -7.59 -29.59
CA ALA A 602 19.65 -7.77 -31.02
C ALA A 602 19.01 -6.52 -31.65
N TYR A 603 19.20 -6.34 -32.96
CA TYR A 603 18.57 -5.29 -33.75
C TYR A 603 18.18 -5.83 -35.12
N PHE A 604 17.24 -5.15 -35.80
CA PHE A 604 16.88 -5.46 -37.17
C PHE A 604 17.64 -4.55 -38.14
N LYS A 605 18.39 -5.17 -39.07
CA LYS A 605 19.05 -4.48 -40.15
C LYS A 605 18.15 -4.60 -41.39
N PRO A 606 17.69 -3.49 -41.99
CA PRO A 606 16.97 -3.53 -43.26
C PRO A 606 17.85 -4.13 -44.34
N ASP A 607 17.31 -5.04 -45.14
CA ASP A 607 17.95 -5.52 -46.37
C ASP A 607 17.61 -4.56 -47.49
N GLU A 608 18.64 -3.96 -48.08
CA GLU A 608 18.50 -2.96 -49.15
C GLU A 608 17.95 -3.53 -50.46
N VAL A 609 17.97 -4.86 -50.61
CA VAL A 609 17.57 -5.56 -51.84
C VAL A 609 16.17 -6.18 -51.75
N THR A 610 15.83 -6.78 -50.60
CA THR A 610 14.62 -7.60 -50.47
C THR A 610 13.51 -6.92 -49.66
N SER A 611 13.72 -5.72 -49.12
CA SER A 611 12.81 -5.04 -48.17
C SER A 611 12.47 -5.87 -46.91
N GLN A 612 13.17 -6.98 -46.70
CA GLN A 612 13.07 -7.78 -45.47
C GLN A 612 14.11 -7.33 -44.47
N SER A 613 13.76 -7.37 -43.19
CA SER A 613 14.71 -7.05 -42.15
C SER A 613 15.40 -8.31 -41.63
N THR A 614 16.73 -8.31 -41.61
CA THR A 614 17.52 -9.39 -41.03
C THR A 614 17.84 -9.09 -39.59
N LYS A 615 17.53 -10.03 -38.68
CA LYS A 615 17.90 -9.90 -37.26
C LYS A 615 19.40 -10.12 -37.09
N VAL A 616 20.06 -9.15 -36.48
CA VAL A 616 21.51 -9.16 -36.20
C VAL A 616 21.71 -9.12 -34.68
N ILE A 617 22.61 -10.00 -34.21
CA ILE A 617 23.02 -10.02 -32.80
C ILE A 617 24.10 -8.98 -32.63
N LEU A 618 23.92 -8.08 -31.66
CA LEU A 618 24.92 -7.10 -31.30
C LEU A 618 25.99 -7.76 -30.40
N ASN A 619 27.26 -7.72 -30.85
CA ASN A 619 28.37 -8.14 -30.02
C ASN A 619 28.66 -7.03 -29.00
N TYR A 620 28.04 -7.12 -27.83
CA TYR A 620 28.14 -6.14 -26.76
C TYR A 620 29.03 -6.70 -25.67
N SER A 621 30.09 -5.97 -25.30
CA SER A 621 31.04 -6.37 -24.21
C SER A 621 31.87 -7.65 -24.41
N ASN A 622 32.31 -7.96 -25.59
CA ASN A 622 33.26 -9.07 -25.90
C ASN A 622 32.82 -10.51 -25.55
N ASN A 623 31.53 -10.78 -25.32
CA ASN A 623 31.03 -12.08 -24.91
C ASN A 623 29.90 -12.59 -25.84
N GLU A 624 30.17 -12.92 -27.07
CA GLU A 624 29.24 -13.59 -28.00
C GLU A 624 27.80 -12.93 -28.00
N GLY A 625 27.72 -11.62 -27.77
CA GLY A 625 26.47 -10.87 -27.67
C GLY A 625 25.67 -11.08 -26.37
N VAL A 626 26.19 -11.85 -25.42
CA VAL A 626 25.49 -12.10 -24.14
C VAL A 626 25.64 -10.91 -23.21
N THR A 627 24.52 -10.29 -22.83
CA THR A 627 24.48 -9.16 -21.92
C THR A 627 24.02 -9.56 -20.52
N GLY A 628 23.45 -10.76 -20.34
CA GLY A 628 22.93 -11.16 -19.05
C GLY A 628 22.57 -12.64 -18.96
N VAL A 629 22.14 -13.03 -17.76
CA VAL A 629 21.79 -14.41 -17.40
C VAL A 629 20.37 -14.45 -16.83
N ILE A 630 19.63 -15.48 -17.20
CA ILE A 630 18.31 -15.81 -16.64
C ILE A 630 18.48 -17.02 -15.72
N ASP A 631 18.03 -16.93 -14.47
CA ASP A 631 17.81 -18.07 -13.60
C ASP A 631 16.32 -18.41 -13.61
N TYR A 632 15.93 -19.45 -14.34
CA TYR A 632 14.53 -19.82 -14.51
C TYR A 632 13.88 -20.32 -13.22
N VAL A 633 14.65 -20.95 -12.33
CA VAL A 633 14.16 -21.53 -11.07
C VAL A 633 13.90 -20.44 -10.04
N LEU A 634 14.84 -19.51 -9.89
CA LEU A 634 14.68 -18.38 -8.97
C LEU A 634 13.84 -17.25 -9.55
N GLY A 635 13.61 -17.25 -10.87
CA GLY A 635 12.91 -16.17 -11.54
C GLY A 635 13.70 -14.87 -11.57
N LYS A 636 15.02 -14.95 -11.69
CA LYS A 636 15.91 -13.77 -11.69
C LYS A 636 16.55 -13.56 -13.04
N ILE A 637 16.56 -12.31 -13.48
CA ILE A 637 17.24 -11.85 -14.67
C ILE A 637 18.31 -10.87 -14.26
N THR A 638 19.57 -11.17 -14.60
CA THR A 638 20.69 -10.27 -14.35
C THR A 638 21.20 -9.74 -15.69
N ILE A 639 21.16 -8.43 -15.87
CA ILE A 639 21.71 -7.72 -17.03
C ILE A 639 23.01 -7.06 -16.58
N ASN A 640 24.11 -7.35 -17.25
CA ASN A 640 25.43 -6.85 -16.88
C ASN A 640 25.96 -5.84 -17.89
N ASN A 641 26.72 -4.85 -17.42
CA ASN A 641 27.43 -3.88 -18.23
C ASN A 641 26.56 -3.16 -19.28
N PHE A 642 25.32 -2.85 -18.93
CA PHE A 642 24.37 -2.21 -19.83
C PHE A 642 24.45 -0.69 -19.75
N ALA A 643 24.73 -0.04 -20.90
CA ALA A 643 24.91 1.41 -21.04
C ALA A 643 24.10 1.96 -22.23
N PRO A 644 22.78 2.12 -22.10
CA PRO A 644 21.97 2.68 -23.17
C PRO A 644 22.22 4.18 -23.34
N ILE A 645 22.10 4.67 -24.57
CA ILE A 645 22.14 6.11 -24.89
C ILE A 645 20.76 6.73 -24.70
N THR A 646 19.73 6.06 -25.21
CA THR A 646 18.32 6.44 -25.06
C THR A 646 17.47 5.21 -24.84
N VAL A 647 16.32 5.44 -24.23
CA VAL A 647 15.23 4.48 -24.11
C VAL A 647 14.04 5.06 -24.86
N ASP A 648 13.41 4.25 -25.71
CA ASP A 648 12.36 4.71 -26.65
C ASP A 648 10.97 4.76 -25.98
N ASN A 649 10.90 5.33 -24.77
CA ASN A 649 9.64 5.66 -24.12
C ASN A 649 9.72 6.98 -23.34
N ASP A 650 8.55 7.60 -23.11
CA ASP A 650 8.44 8.91 -22.47
C ASP A 650 8.89 8.92 -20.99
N PHE A 651 8.99 7.76 -20.34
CA PHE A 651 9.33 7.62 -18.94
C PHE A 651 10.80 7.25 -18.70
N GLY A 652 11.56 6.94 -19.75
CA GLY A 652 12.95 6.48 -19.65
C GLY A 652 13.09 5.11 -18.97
N GLU A 653 12.04 4.27 -19.02
CA GLU A 653 11.97 2.97 -18.40
C GLU A 653 12.00 1.84 -19.43
N LEU A 654 12.71 0.77 -19.10
CA LEU A 654 12.66 -0.49 -19.84
C LEU A 654 11.84 -1.50 -19.05
N SER A 655 11.01 -2.25 -19.76
CA SER A 655 10.29 -3.40 -19.21
C SER A 655 10.82 -4.69 -19.79
N ILE A 656 10.88 -5.75 -18.99
CA ILE A 656 11.13 -7.10 -19.46
C ILE A 656 9.92 -7.96 -19.17
N ASN A 657 9.35 -8.52 -20.24
CA ASN A 657 8.21 -9.43 -20.17
C ASN A 657 8.71 -10.87 -20.12
N VAL A 658 8.17 -11.65 -19.18
CA VAL A 658 8.54 -13.06 -18.98
C VAL A 658 7.29 -13.92 -18.84
N LYS A 659 7.36 -15.18 -19.21
CA LYS A 659 6.27 -16.14 -19.02
C LYS A 659 6.53 -16.94 -17.74
N PRO A 660 5.65 -16.88 -16.73
CA PRO A 660 5.78 -17.71 -15.53
C PRO A 660 5.49 -19.18 -15.87
N LYS A 661 6.13 -20.11 -15.15
CA LYS A 661 5.88 -21.55 -15.30
C LYS A 661 4.53 -21.96 -14.70
N SER A 662 4.11 -21.27 -13.62
CA SER A 662 2.83 -21.49 -12.96
C SER A 662 1.81 -20.43 -13.35
N THR A 663 0.56 -20.81 -13.44
CA THR A 663 -0.59 -19.92 -13.63
C THR A 663 -1.21 -19.45 -12.31
N VAL A 664 -0.66 -19.91 -11.18
CA VAL A 664 -0.94 -19.41 -9.83
C VAL A 664 0.31 -18.67 -9.35
N LEU A 665 0.16 -17.38 -9.09
CA LEU A 665 1.25 -16.49 -8.69
C LEU A 665 0.95 -15.95 -7.30
N GLN A 666 1.95 -15.95 -6.43
CA GLN A 666 1.84 -15.42 -5.07
C GLN A 666 2.88 -14.33 -4.86
N SER A 667 2.43 -13.18 -4.35
CA SER A 667 3.35 -12.14 -3.89
C SER A 667 3.84 -12.43 -2.48
N VAL A 668 5.12 -12.14 -2.22
CA VAL A 668 5.76 -12.33 -0.91
C VAL A 668 6.58 -11.11 -0.54
N LYS A 669 6.69 -10.81 0.75
CA LYS A 669 7.47 -9.68 1.30
C LYS A 669 7.06 -8.34 0.68
N ASN A 670 7.99 -7.65 0.00
CA ASN A 670 7.73 -6.37 -0.68
C ASN A 670 7.21 -6.52 -2.11
N LYS A 671 7.06 -7.75 -2.62
CA LYS A 671 6.53 -7.97 -3.98
C LYS A 671 5.02 -7.76 -4.02
N MET A 672 4.55 -7.15 -5.11
CA MET A 672 3.13 -6.88 -5.33
C MET A 672 2.72 -7.25 -6.75
N LEU A 673 1.60 -7.96 -6.88
CA LEU A 673 1.01 -8.28 -8.17
C LEU A 673 -0.01 -7.19 -8.54
N ALA A 674 0.11 -6.62 -9.73
CA ALA A 674 -0.77 -5.58 -10.24
C ALA A 674 -0.95 -5.71 -11.76
N PHE A 675 -2.05 -5.22 -12.32
CA PHE A 675 -2.07 -4.88 -13.74
C PHE A 675 -1.44 -3.50 -13.95
N ASP A 676 -0.70 -3.36 -15.03
CA ASP A 676 -0.04 -2.11 -15.34
C ASP A 676 -1.03 -1.09 -15.91
N GLN A 677 -1.39 -0.11 -15.13
CA GLN A 677 -2.33 0.95 -15.55
C GLN A 677 -1.70 1.95 -16.54
N GLN A 678 -0.38 1.99 -16.63
CA GLN A 678 0.34 2.89 -17.54
C GLN A 678 0.60 2.23 -18.91
N ASP A 679 0.48 0.90 -19.01
CA ASP A 679 0.61 0.15 -20.24
C ASP A 679 -0.80 -0.25 -20.75
N PRO A 680 -1.35 0.41 -21.77
CA PRO A 680 -2.64 0.04 -22.34
C PRO A 680 -2.66 -1.37 -22.95
N THR A 681 -1.48 -1.96 -23.19
CA THR A 681 -1.33 -3.33 -23.68
C THR A 681 -1.19 -4.36 -22.57
N SER A 682 -1.30 -3.94 -21.30
CA SER A 682 -1.21 -4.84 -20.16
C SER A 682 -2.39 -5.83 -20.11
N VAL A 683 -3.56 -5.42 -20.59
CA VAL A 683 -4.75 -6.28 -20.69
C VAL A 683 -5.28 -6.17 -22.11
N VAL A 684 -5.11 -7.23 -22.88
CA VAL A 684 -5.62 -7.34 -24.26
C VAL A 684 -6.77 -8.35 -24.28
N VAL A 685 -7.94 -7.93 -24.77
CA VAL A 685 -9.12 -8.78 -24.93
C VAL A 685 -9.43 -8.92 -26.41
N GLU A 686 -9.36 -10.14 -26.93
CA GLU A 686 -9.69 -10.50 -28.30
C GLU A 686 -10.98 -11.30 -28.32
N LEU A 687 -11.93 -10.92 -29.17
CA LEU A 687 -13.19 -11.64 -29.35
C LEU A 687 -13.15 -12.46 -30.61
N LYS A 688 -13.51 -13.74 -30.55
CA LYS A 688 -13.64 -14.66 -31.68
C LYS A 688 -15.02 -15.31 -31.65
N THR A 689 -15.68 -15.34 -32.80
CA THR A 689 -16.95 -16.05 -32.98
C THR A 689 -16.72 -17.55 -33.06
N ILE A 690 -17.64 -18.32 -32.49
CA ILE A 690 -17.71 -19.79 -32.66
C ILE A 690 -18.69 -20.16 -33.75
#